data_7fc12de408400a782b0199f71fa7110d
#
_entry.id   7fc12de408400a782b0199f71fa7110d
#
_cell.length_a   1.000
_cell.length_b   1.000
_cell.length_c   1.000
_cell.angle_alpha   90.00
_cell.angle_beta   90.00
_cell.angle_gamma   90.00
#
_symmetry.space_group_name_H-M   'P 1'
#
loop_
_entity.id
_entity.type
_entity.pdbx_description
1 polymer ?
#
loop_
_entity_poly.entity_id
_entity_poly.type
_entity_poly.pdbx_seq_one_letter_code
_entity_poly.pdbx_strand_id
1 'polypeptide(L)'
;MECGTFGIGGRWWISQKTAGVQAAAEQPSLPLGRGDYLRGLLAARSVPPQTSASGPVPPMPISRGRGLAAMQFLVQSGRGTGLPAAPVPAQPQQQQTSVVQKSPPRVPPVSTSSSPATGQSSTQQLEGRFARMAVEERKPPVTNMGKDGKPISLSANYIRIKCANPGVYQYHVDYRPIVDSKNIRFKMLNEHKDVIGNVKAFDGSILYLPIRLPNQETVVKSKRITDGAEITLTIRLTRVVPPESCLMVYNIIFRRIMHILQMVQVGRYYYNPKTPSAVPQHKLEVWPGYITSVCENEGGLMLLADASHRVLRTQTVLEQMQNIVQRNPSGFQDECVKSLVGTVVLTRYNNKTYRIDDIIWDKTPMHTFPCKNTGESMTFVEYYMKAYNKKINDEEQPLLLHRQKKKRTPQGVEQQCENICLIPELCYLTGLTDELRSDFRVMKDLATHTRVSPAQRKLTMGKFVESVNNTPEARQELENWGLSFDSDTIHIDGRQVPEEKITFRDGDVMAGPEADWGREVSRKTVITAVDLKNWIVLYTKRDAGVAQEYITMMSKCCPQMGIQCSHPTRYELRDDRTETYVKSLRDNINPTVQMVVVIFPTSRDDRYSAVKKLCCVECPVPSQVIIAKTIKDQKKIRSVTQKIALQINVKLGGELWALHIPMSNLMVVGIDVYHDATRGKRSIAGFVSSTNRHCTRWYSRVCFQLPGQELIDGLKMCMTSAIRKYHEVNHNFPDKIIVFRDGVGDGQLNVVGGHEVDQLKQCFKQFGDNYEPSMSVVVVQKRINARIFMKTNRDLENPPPGTVVDHQITRRDWYDFYLVSQHVRQGTVSPTHYIVVYDSSNMKPDHLQRLSYKMTHLYYNWPGTVRVPAPCQYAHKLAYLVGQNIHKEPSTDLSDRLFFL
;
A
#
# COMPACT_ATOMS: atom_id res chain seq x y z
N MET A 1 8.55 0.56 9.37
CA MET A 1 7.53 1.51 9.77
C MET A 1 7.24 2.39 8.59
N GLU A 2 6.22 2.06 7.95
CA GLU A 2 5.66 2.98 6.99
C GLU A 2 5.03 4.11 7.80
N CYS A 3 5.68 5.27 7.86
CA CYS A 3 4.95 6.49 8.08
C CYS A 3 3.94 6.55 6.95
N GLY A 4 2.74 6.14 7.29
CA GLY A 4 1.59 6.20 6.42
C GLY A 4 1.51 7.58 5.83
N THR A 5 1.24 7.58 4.57
CA THR A 5 0.56 8.63 3.85
C THR A 5 0.04 9.71 4.79
N PHE A 6 0.70 10.86 4.78
CA PHE A 6 0.07 12.10 5.18
C PHE A 6 -1.07 12.37 4.19
N GLY A 7 -2.19 11.76 4.47
CA GLY A 7 -3.46 12.12 3.89
C GLY A 7 -4.07 13.19 4.76
N ILE A 8 -4.57 14.18 4.10
CA ILE A 8 -5.52 15.19 4.55
C ILE A 8 -4.91 16.47 5.09
N GLY A 9 -5.21 17.47 4.37
CA GLY A 9 -5.47 18.87 4.67
C GLY A 9 -5.01 19.37 6.03
N GLY A 10 -3.89 20.05 6.09
CA GLY A 10 -3.71 21.11 7.06
C GLY A 10 -3.17 20.76 8.43
N ARG A 11 -2.17 19.89 8.53
CA ARG A 11 -1.37 19.82 9.77
C ARG A 11 0.12 19.94 9.48
N TRP A 12 0.56 21.16 9.22
CA TRP A 12 1.97 21.51 9.19
C TRP A 12 2.26 22.57 10.25
N TRP A 13 3.26 22.28 11.10
CA TRP A 13 4.00 23.18 11.99
C TRP A 13 3.32 23.66 13.27
N ILE A 14 3.73 23.12 14.40
CA ILE A 14 4.00 23.87 15.62
C ILE A 14 5.22 23.27 16.31
N SER A 15 6.26 24.07 16.44
CA SER A 15 7.42 23.84 17.28
C SER A 15 7.38 24.81 18.48
N GLN A 16 7.57 24.24 19.65
CA GLN A 16 8.19 24.80 20.87
C GLN A 16 7.63 26.07 21.57
N LYS A 17 7.35 26.04 22.82
CA LYS A 17 8.10 26.19 24.07
C LYS A 17 7.17 26.40 25.26
N THR A 18 7.40 25.65 26.31
CA THR A 18 7.66 25.89 27.75
C THR A 18 6.77 26.82 28.53
N ALA A 19 6.20 26.32 29.60
CA ALA A 19 6.47 26.69 30.98
C ALA A 19 5.52 25.94 31.91
N GLY A 20 6.05 25.45 32.96
CA GLY A 20 5.42 24.64 33.97
C GLY A 20 4.61 25.42 35.01
N VAL A 21 3.77 24.70 35.70
CA VAL A 21 3.39 24.98 37.09
C VAL A 21 3.09 23.62 37.73
N GLN A 22 3.72 23.42 38.88
CA GLN A 22 3.44 22.38 39.87
C GLN A 22 2.09 22.64 40.56
N ALA A 23 1.34 21.59 40.83
CA ALA A 23 0.43 21.59 41.96
C ALA A 23 0.17 20.16 42.48
N ALA A 24 0.06 20.07 43.75
CA ALA A 24 0.20 19.03 44.73
C ALA A 24 -0.72 17.79 44.58
N ALA A 25 -0.23 16.73 45.21
CA ALA A 25 -0.87 15.45 45.40
C ALA A 25 -1.97 15.52 46.51
N GLU A 26 -3.11 14.88 46.21
CA GLU A 26 -3.99 14.29 47.20
C GLU A 26 -4.33 12.85 46.78
N GLN A 27 -4.13 11.90 47.68
CA GLN A 27 -4.48 10.51 47.52
C GLN A 27 -5.98 10.33 47.84
N PRO A 28 -6.71 9.56 47.06
CA PRO A 28 -7.91 8.91 47.55
C PRO A 28 -7.79 7.37 47.58
N SER A 29 -8.45 6.83 48.54
CA SER A 29 -8.75 5.46 48.91
C SER A 29 -8.91 4.44 47.76
N LEU A 30 -8.48 3.20 48.02
CA LEU A 30 -8.54 1.99 47.21
C LEU A 30 -9.89 1.81 46.49
N PRO A 31 -9.90 1.61 45.19
CA PRO A 31 -11.12 1.26 44.44
C PRO A 31 -11.37 -0.25 44.45
N LEU A 32 -12.66 -0.61 44.54
CA LEU A 32 -13.26 -1.90 44.28
C LEU A 32 -12.68 -2.56 43.03
N GLY A 33 -12.57 -3.88 43.03
CA GLY A 33 -11.99 -4.67 41.97
C GLY A 33 -12.60 -4.35 40.58
N ARG A 34 -11.75 -4.28 39.57
CA ARG A 34 -12.10 -3.88 38.21
C ARG A 34 -13.23 -4.69 37.56
N GLY A 35 -13.46 -5.93 38.00
CA GLY A 35 -14.53 -6.80 37.53
C GLY A 35 -15.92 -6.42 38.03
N ASP A 36 -16.02 -5.91 39.25
CA ASP A 36 -17.31 -5.58 39.88
C ASP A 36 -18.01 -4.39 39.23
N TYR A 37 -17.25 -3.49 38.58
CA TYR A 37 -17.83 -2.33 37.89
C TYR A 37 -18.56 -2.72 36.60
N LEU A 38 -18.00 -3.63 35.79
CA LEU A 38 -18.67 -4.16 34.58
C LEU A 38 -19.83 -5.08 34.93
N ARG A 39 -19.68 -5.87 36.03
CA ARG A 39 -20.73 -6.72 36.55
C ARG A 39 -21.97 -5.93 36.96
N GLY A 40 -21.79 -4.80 37.69
CA GLY A 40 -22.88 -3.91 38.07
C GLY A 40 -23.64 -3.32 36.90
N LEU A 41 -22.96 -2.96 35.80
CA LEU A 41 -23.56 -2.38 34.61
C LEU A 41 -24.25 -3.41 33.72
N LEU A 42 -23.76 -4.64 33.65
CA LEU A 42 -24.39 -5.72 32.86
C LEU A 42 -25.61 -6.30 33.59
N ALA A 43 -25.56 -6.42 34.93
CA ALA A 43 -26.67 -6.87 35.76
C ALA A 43 -27.85 -5.88 35.76
N ALA A 44 -27.61 -4.58 35.68
CA ALA A 44 -28.64 -3.55 35.67
C ALA A 44 -29.54 -3.57 34.39
N ARG A 45 -29.17 -4.32 33.34
CA ARG A 45 -29.92 -4.43 32.09
C ARG A 45 -30.69 -5.78 31.95
N SER A 46 -30.53 -6.72 32.86
CA SER A 46 -31.15 -8.05 32.77
C SER A 46 -32.46 -8.22 33.56
N VAL A 47 -33.06 -7.14 34.10
CA VAL A 47 -34.34 -7.19 34.77
C VAL A 47 -35.43 -6.77 33.81
N PRO A 48 -36.41 -7.66 33.47
CA PRO A 48 -37.55 -7.29 32.66
C PRO A 48 -38.48 -6.36 33.44
N PRO A 49 -39.13 -5.34 32.81
CA PRO A 49 -40.04 -4.46 33.53
C PRO A 49 -41.26 -5.22 34.03
N GLN A 50 -41.49 -5.15 35.32
CA GLN A 50 -42.77 -5.56 35.92
C GLN A 50 -43.86 -4.62 35.46
N THR A 51 -44.95 -5.20 34.93
CA THR A 51 -46.19 -4.52 34.57
C THR A 51 -46.90 -4.02 35.82
N SER A 52 -47.08 -2.70 35.89
CA SER A 52 -48.09 -2.08 36.76
C SER A 52 -49.08 -1.27 35.86
N ALA A 53 -50.34 -1.70 35.95
CA ALA A 53 -51.45 -1.09 35.25
C ALA A 53 -51.87 0.25 35.90
N SER A 54 -52.16 1.29 35.07
CA SER A 54 -53.22 2.26 35.37
C SER A 54 -53.38 3.30 34.27
N GLY A 55 -54.55 3.39 33.66
CA GLY A 55 -55.28 4.58 33.26
C GLY A 55 -54.98 5.20 31.90
N PRO A 56 -56.05 5.61 31.16
CA PRO A 56 -55.97 6.05 29.79
C PRO A 56 -55.71 7.55 29.61
N VAL A 57 -54.87 7.90 28.64
CA VAL A 57 -54.66 9.30 28.19
C VAL A 57 -54.92 9.38 26.66
N PRO A 58 -55.54 10.45 26.15
CA PRO A 58 -56.17 10.53 24.83
C PRO A 58 -55.19 10.77 23.67
N PRO A 59 -55.62 10.58 22.41
CA PRO A 59 -54.71 10.49 21.27
C PRO A 59 -54.35 11.86 20.68
N MET A 60 -53.10 11.95 20.28
CA MET A 60 -52.60 13.03 19.44
C MET A 60 -52.12 12.50 18.07
N PRO A 61 -52.14 13.31 17.01
CA PRO A 61 -52.29 12.83 15.63
C PRO A 61 -51.02 12.32 14.93
N ILE A 62 -51.29 11.36 14.04
CA ILE A 62 -50.35 10.64 13.17
C ILE A 62 -49.74 11.57 12.12
N SER A 63 -48.45 11.68 12.07
CA SER A 63 -47.73 12.17 10.90
C SER A 63 -47.06 10.98 10.17
N ARG A 64 -47.41 10.84 8.90
CA ARG A 64 -47.02 9.76 8.00
C ARG A 64 -45.51 9.82 7.67
N GLY A 65 -44.75 8.81 8.06
CA GLY A 65 -43.45 8.49 7.52
C GLY A 65 -43.58 7.42 6.43
N ARG A 66 -43.05 7.71 5.23
CA ARG A 66 -43.03 6.79 4.11
C ARG A 66 -41.91 5.77 4.29
N GLY A 67 -42.30 4.51 4.39
CA GLY A 67 -41.38 3.35 4.35
C GLY A 67 -40.97 3.00 2.91
N LEU A 68 -39.75 2.56 2.77
CA LEU A 68 -39.16 2.00 1.54
C LEU A 68 -39.79 0.63 1.24
N ALA A 69 -40.32 0.46 0.04
CA ALA A 69 -40.79 -0.80 -0.51
C ALA A 69 -39.60 -1.50 -1.20
N ALA A 70 -39.34 -2.74 -0.78
CA ALA A 70 -38.50 -3.69 -1.50
C ALA A 70 -39.28 -4.28 -2.68
N MET A 71 -38.72 -4.23 -3.89
CA MET A 71 -39.27 -4.90 -5.05
C MET A 71 -38.70 -6.35 -5.12
N GLN A 72 -39.57 -7.32 -4.88
CA GLN A 72 -39.43 -8.71 -5.33
C GLN A 72 -40.09 -8.86 -6.70
N PHE A 73 -39.35 -9.36 -7.69
CA PHE A 73 -39.93 -9.81 -8.95
C PHE A 73 -40.34 -11.27 -8.84
N LEU A 74 -41.64 -11.53 -9.04
CA LEU A 74 -42.23 -12.84 -9.30
C LEU A 74 -42.76 -12.84 -10.75
N VAL A 75 -42.30 -13.86 -11.49
CA VAL A 75 -42.76 -14.22 -12.82
C VAL A 75 -44.13 -14.90 -12.73
N GLN A 76 -45.14 -14.43 -13.47
CA GLN A 76 -46.21 -15.30 -14.00
C GLN A 76 -46.85 -14.75 -15.26
N SER A 77 -47.02 -15.68 -16.17
CA SER A 77 -47.59 -15.74 -17.50
C SER A 77 -49.03 -15.24 -17.72
N GLY A 78 -49.29 -14.75 -18.96
CA GLY A 78 -50.64 -14.92 -19.52
C GLY A 78 -51.05 -13.94 -20.62
N ARG A 79 -50.99 -14.35 -21.90
CA ARG A 79 -51.90 -14.11 -23.07
C ARG A 79 -52.38 -12.68 -23.40
N GLY A 80 -52.01 -12.11 -24.57
CA GLY A 80 -52.52 -12.37 -25.87
C GLY A 80 -52.87 -11.10 -26.63
N THR A 81 -52.73 -11.11 -27.96
CA THR A 81 -53.21 -10.22 -29.06
C THR A 81 -52.24 -9.08 -29.41
N GLY A 82 -51.53 -9.04 -30.55
CA GLY A 82 -51.85 -9.24 -31.89
C GLY A 82 -51.38 -8.10 -32.77
N LEU A 83 -50.41 -8.36 -33.71
CA LEU A 83 -50.10 -7.67 -34.97
C LEU A 83 -49.20 -6.40 -34.98
N PRO A 84 -48.44 -6.15 -36.10
CA PRO A 84 -47.67 -7.05 -36.94
C PRO A 84 -46.18 -6.64 -37.09
N ALA A 85 -45.41 -7.57 -37.64
CA ALA A 85 -43.96 -7.55 -37.85
C ALA A 85 -43.50 -6.63 -38.99
N ALA A 86 -42.28 -6.13 -38.89
CA ALA A 86 -41.43 -5.67 -39.99
C ALA A 86 -40.05 -6.36 -39.92
N PRO A 87 -39.31 -6.55 -41.01
CA PRO A 87 -38.51 -7.74 -41.26
C PRO A 87 -37.08 -7.67 -40.79
N VAL A 88 -36.56 -8.85 -40.40
CA VAL A 88 -35.16 -9.14 -40.06
C VAL A 88 -34.32 -9.32 -41.32
N PRO A 89 -33.13 -8.76 -41.49
CA PRO A 89 -32.18 -9.15 -42.51
C PRO A 89 -31.41 -10.42 -42.15
N ALA A 90 -31.21 -11.28 -43.12
CA ALA A 90 -30.64 -12.59 -43.08
C ALA A 90 -29.15 -12.64 -42.69
N GLN A 91 -28.80 -13.68 -41.95
CA GLN A 91 -27.42 -14.12 -41.68
C GLN A 91 -26.82 -14.76 -42.94
N PRO A 92 -25.53 -14.56 -43.24
CA PRO A 92 -24.87 -15.33 -44.33
C PRO A 92 -24.41 -16.69 -43.81
N GLN A 93 -24.66 -17.70 -44.63
CA GLN A 93 -24.27 -19.08 -44.48
C GLN A 93 -22.74 -19.26 -44.44
N GLN A 94 -22.27 -20.11 -43.53
CA GLN A 94 -20.90 -20.61 -43.50
C GLN A 94 -20.64 -21.54 -44.69
N GLN A 95 -19.71 -21.17 -45.59
CA GLN A 95 -19.09 -22.08 -46.54
C GLN A 95 -17.94 -22.82 -45.85
N GLN A 96 -18.05 -24.13 -45.82
CA GLN A 96 -16.99 -25.08 -45.48
C GLN A 96 -15.91 -25.06 -46.59
N THR A 97 -14.72 -24.58 -46.23
CA THR A 97 -13.53 -24.82 -47.05
C THR A 97 -12.66 -25.90 -46.42
N SER A 98 -12.48 -26.98 -47.11
CA SER A 98 -11.64 -28.13 -46.81
C SER A 98 -10.17 -27.73 -46.68
N VAL A 99 -9.59 -28.01 -45.48
CA VAL A 99 -8.14 -27.86 -45.23
C VAL A 99 -7.43 -29.14 -45.69
N VAL A 100 -6.62 -29.03 -46.73
CA VAL A 100 -5.67 -30.05 -47.17
C VAL A 100 -4.51 -30.13 -46.14
N GLN A 101 -4.39 -31.29 -45.49
CA GLN A 101 -3.23 -31.61 -44.65
C GLN A 101 -1.99 -31.87 -45.49
N LYS A 102 -0.96 -31.04 -45.37
CA LYS A 102 0.39 -31.33 -45.87
C LYS A 102 1.16 -32.09 -44.81
N SER A 103 1.57 -33.30 -45.11
CA SER A 103 2.47 -34.15 -44.33
C SER A 103 3.90 -33.56 -44.27
N PRO A 104 4.68 -33.80 -43.19
CA PRO A 104 6.06 -33.34 -43.10
C PRO A 104 7.00 -34.25 -43.90
N PRO A 105 8.17 -33.73 -44.35
CA PRO A 105 9.07 -34.44 -45.23
C PRO A 105 9.86 -35.55 -44.45
N ARG A 106 9.99 -36.70 -45.15
CA ARG A 106 10.80 -37.89 -44.72
C ARG A 106 12.28 -37.57 -44.67
N VAL A 107 12.94 -37.96 -43.57
CA VAL A 107 14.40 -38.00 -43.41
C VAL A 107 14.90 -39.32 -44.02
N PRO A 108 16.02 -39.34 -44.75
CA PRO A 108 16.59 -40.57 -45.35
C PRO A 108 17.31 -41.40 -44.27
N PRO A 109 17.44 -42.72 -44.47
CA PRO A 109 18.04 -43.63 -43.49
C PRO A 109 19.57 -43.53 -43.44
N VAL A 110 20.12 -43.50 -42.23
CA VAL A 110 21.53 -43.56 -41.96
C VAL A 110 21.94 -45.01 -41.79
N SER A 111 22.93 -45.40 -42.58
CA SER A 111 23.59 -46.72 -42.60
C SER A 111 24.32 -47.04 -41.30
N THR A 112 24.11 -48.26 -40.81
CA THR A 112 24.79 -48.87 -39.69
C THR A 112 26.22 -49.33 -40.11
N SER A 113 27.25 -48.89 -39.37
CA SER A 113 28.53 -49.61 -39.26
C SER A 113 28.91 -49.75 -37.81
N SER A 114 29.03 -50.99 -37.40
CA SER A 114 29.42 -51.49 -36.11
C SER A 114 30.93 -51.42 -35.90
N SER A 115 31.42 -50.96 -34.73
CA SER A 115 32.55 -51.52 -33.98
C SER A 115 32.61 -50.99 -32.54
N PRO A 116 33.07 -51.76 -31.55
CA PRO A 116 32.81 -51.51 -30.10
C PRO A 116 33.90 -50.70 -29.46
N ALA A 117 33.50 -49.72 -28.61
CA ALA A 117 34.42 -49.09 -27.66
C ALA A 117 33.76 -49.02 -26.28
N THR A 118 34.39 -49.75 -25.41
CA THR A 118 34.51 -49.67 -23.95
C THR A 118 33.54 -48.72 -23.16
N GLY A 119 32.90 -49.35 -22.20
CA GLY A 119 31.91 -48.75 -21.29
C GLY A 119 32.42 -47.57 -20.48
N GLN A 120 31.79 -46.42 -20.74
CA GLN A 120 31.60 -45.37 -19.77
C GLN A 120 30.15 -45.38 -19.31
N SER A 121 29.95 -45.30 -18.00
CA SER A 121 28.68 -45.56 -17.34
C SER A 121 27.53 -44.71 -17.94
N SER A 122 26.44 -45.40 -18.22
CA SER A 122 25.17 -44.79 -18.73
C SER A 122 24.63 -43.61 -17.87
N THR A 123 25.15 -43.46 -16.66
CA THR A 123 24.78 -42.40 -15.72
C THR A 123 25.37 -41.04 -16.10
N GLN A 124 26.61 -40.97 -16.55
CA GLN A 124 27.25 -39.70 -16.96
C GLN A 124 26.71 -39.14 -18.29
N GLN A 125 26.27 -40.00 -19.18
CA GLN A 125 25.60 -39.56 -20.42
C GLN A 125 24.18 -39.07 -20.17
N LEU A 126 23.46 -39.64 -19.19
CA LEU A 126 22.15 -39.13 -18.76
C LEU A 126 22.26 -37.82 -18.01
N GLU A 127 23.26 -37.66 -17.14
CA GLU A 127 23.54 -36.38 -16.45
C GLU A 127 23.89 -35.26 -17.43
N GLY A 128 24.70 -35.55 -18.44
CA GLY A 128 25.01 -34.59 -19.51
C GLY A 128 23.78 -34.22 -20.38
N ARG A 129 22.85 -35.15 -20.60
CA ARG A 129 21.60 -34.92 -21.32
C ARG A 129 20.60 -34.13 -20.47
N PHE A 130 20.46 -34.42 -19.18
CA PHE A 130 19.62 -33.66 -18.27
C PHE A 130 20.18 -32.26 -17.97
N ALA A 131 21.49 -32.12 -17.88
CA ALA A 131 22.15 -30.82 -17.79
C ALA A 131 21.88 -29.94 -19.04
N ARG A 132 21.84 -30.53 -20.23
CA ARG A 132 21.50 -29.85 -21.48
C ARG A 132 19.99 -29.56 -21.63
N MET A 133 19.11 -30.35 -21.05
CA MET A 133 17.65 -30.08 -21.03
C MET A 133 17.24 -29.09 -19.92
N ALA A 134 18.07 -28.86 -18.92
CA ALA A 134 17.80 -27.92 -17.84
C ALA A 134 18.31 -26.48 -18.08
N VAL A 135 19.12 -26.30 -19.11
CA VAL A 135 19.57 -24.96 -19.56
C VAL A 135 18.61 -24.51 -20.63
N GLU A 136 17.40 -24.03 -20.25
CA GLU A 136 16.79 -22.96 -21.02
C GLU A 136 17.87 -21.89 -21.16
N GLU A 137 18.29 -21.57 -22.38
CA GLU A 137 19.29 -20.51 -22.64
C GLU A 137 18.81 -19.25 -21.95
N ARG A 138 19.48 -18.93 -20.82
CA ARG A 138 19.15 -17.73 -20.06
C ARG A 138 19.45 -16.54 -20.92
N LYS A 139 18.44 -15.73 -21.18
CA LYS A 139 18.62 -14.43 -21.82
C LYS A 139 19.69 -13.63 -21.05
N PRO A 140 20.59 -12.95 -21.74
CA PRO A 140 21.54 -12.05 -21.09
C PRO A 140 20.77 -11.02 -20.25
N PRO A 141 21.33 -10.51 -19.13
CA PRO A 141 20.68 -9.47 -18.34
C PRO A 141 20.43 -8.23 -19.21
N VAL A 142 19.30 -7.57 -18.98
CA VAL A 142 18.96 -6.30 -19.65
C VAL A 142 19.76 -5.19 -18.98
N THR A 143 20.95 -4.90 -19.52
CA THR A 143 21.84 -3.85 -18.99
C THR A 143 21.65 -2.56 -19.77
N ASN A 144 20.94 -1.60 -19.19
CA ASN A 144 20.75 -0.26 -19.74
C ASN A 144 21.29 0.77 -18.74
N MET A 145 22.60 0.96 -18.72
CA MET A 145 23.26 1.91 -17.83
C MET A 145 23.32 3.30 -18.46
N GLY A 146 23.02 4.34 -17.66
CA GLY A 146 23.32 5.71 -18.04
C GLY A 146 24.81 6.04 -17.84
N LYS A 147 25.24 7.17 -18.37
CA LYS A 147 26.64 7.66 -18.31
C LYS A 147 26.76 9.05 -17.70
N ASP A 148 25.68 9.82 -17.71
CA ASP A 148 25.68 11.21 -17.25
C ASP A 148 25.61 11.28 -15.71
N GLY A 149 26.33 12.25 -15.14
CA GLY A 149 26.35 12.53 -13.72
C GLY A 149 27.70 12.31 -13.06
N LYS A 150 27.83 12.79 -11.82
CA LYS A 150 29.03 12.61 -11.01
C LYS A 150 29.06 11.22 -10.40
N PRO A 151 30.12 10.42 -10.56
CA PRO A 151 30.24 9.13 -9.89
C PRO A 151 30.21 9.28 -8.37
N ILE A 152 29.53 8.34 -7.70
CA ILE A 152 29.40 8.32 -6.25
C ILE A 152 29.49 6.87 -5.75
N SER A 153 30.38 6.64 -4.75
CA SER A 153 30.53 5.33 -4.14
C SER A 153 29.45 5.10 -3.09
N LEU A 154 28.72 4.00 -3.22
CA LEU A 154 27.55 3.68 -2.43
C LEU A 154 27.67 2.27 -1.83
N SER A 155 26.81 1.97 -0.89
CA SER A 155 26.48 0.61 -0.48
C SER A 155 24.96 0.44 -0.40
N ALA A 156 24.52 -0.80 -0.49
CA ALA A 156 23.08 -1.10 -0.39
C ALA A 156 22.84 -2.20 0.66
N ASN A 157 21.63 -2.24 1.20
CA ASN A 157 21.22 -3.24 2.20
C ASN A 157 20.97 -4.64 1.60
N TYR A 158 21.86 -5.05 0.71
CA TYR A 158 21.91 -6.38 0.13
C TYR A 158 23.20 -7.09 0.56
N ILE A 159 23.10 -8.39 0.78
CA ILE A 159 24.22 -9.27 1.15
C ILE A 159 24.30 -10.37 0.10
N ARG A 160 25.46 -10.58 -0.49
CA ARG A 160 25.62 -11.60 -1.53
C ARG A 160 25.48 -13.00 -0.94
N ILE A 161 24.69 -13.85 -1.59
CA ILE A 161 24.55 -15.27 -1.26
C ILE A 161 25.43 -16.08 -2.22
N LYS A 162 26.25 -16.99 -1.65
CA LYS A 162 27.00 -18.00 -2.38
C LYS A 162 26.29 -19.33 -2.23
N CYS A 163 26.16 -20.06 -3.34
CA CYS A 163 25.58 -21.39 -3.37
C CYS A 163 26.64 -22.38 -3.86
N ALA A 164 26.99 -23.34 -3.02
CA ALA A 164 27.95 -24.41 -3.38
C ALA A 164 27.31 -25.53 -4.20
N ASN A 165 25.99 -25.71 -4.05
CA ASN A 165 25.25 -26.75 -4.75
C ASN A 165 24.91 -26.34 -6.19
N PRO A 166 25.02 -27.23 -7.19
CA PRO A 166 24.69 -26.93 -8.59
C PRO A 166 23.19 -26.67 -8.83
N GLY A 167 22.35 -27.01 -7.88
CA GLY A 167 20.92 -26.77 -7.91
C GLY A 167 20.16 -27.53 -6.83
N VAL A 168 18.84 -27.40 -6.86
CA VAL A 168 17.90 -28.04 -5.93
C VAL A 168 17.06 -29.03 -6.72
N TYR A 169 16.92 -30.27 -6.22
CA TYR A 169 16.14 -31.32 -6.86
C TYR A 169 14.65 -31.15 -6.53
N GLN A 170 13.83 -30.95 -7.55
CA GLN A 170 12.39 -30.81 -7.43
C GLN A 170 11.68 -32.12 -7.74
N TYR A 171 10.84 -32.57 -6.80
CA TYR A 171 10.03 -33.78 -6.91
C TYR A 171 8.56 -33.40 -6.84
N HIS A 172 7.72 -34.17 -7.56
CA HIS A 172 6.27 -34.17 -7.37
C HIS A 172 5.88 -35.31 -6.45
N VAL A 173 4.98 -35.07 -5.49
CA VAL A 173 4.54 -36.08 -4.53
C VAL A 173 3.04 -36.32 -4.73
N ASP A 174 2.69 -37.49 -5.25
CA ASP A 174 1.32 -37.96 -5.43
C ASP A 174 0.87 -38.79 -4.23
N TYR A 175 -0.36 -38.68 -3.83
CA TYR A 175 -1.01 -39.39 -2.74
C TYR A 175 -2.15 -40.21 -3.28
N ARG A 176 -2.14 -41.56 -3.11
CA ARG A 176 -3.20 -42.46 -3.52
C ARG A 176 -3.66 -43.32 -2.35
N PRO A 177 -4.93 -43.27 -1.93
CA PRO A 177 -6.00 -42.32 -2.29
C PRO A 177 -5.66 -40.84 -2.04
N ILE A 178 -6.39 -39.93 -2.71
CA ILE A 178 -6.14 -38.48 -2.60
C ILE A 178 -6.32 -37.99 -1.16
N VAL A 179 -5.38 -37.18 -0.69
CA VAL A 179 -5.40 -36.56 0.63
C VAL A 179 -5.53 -35.05 0.47
N ASP A 180 -6.66 -34.43 0.82
CA ASP A 180 -6.89 -33.00 0.63
C ASP A 180 -6.14 -32.10 1.63
N SER A 181 -5.96 -32.60 2.87
CA SER A 181 -5.33 -31.85 3.94
C SER A 181 -3.81 -31.76 3.77
N LYS A 182 -3.30 -30.54 3.52
CA LYS A 182 -1.86 -30.29 3.47
C LYS A 182 -1.14 -30.74 4.75
N ASN A 183 -1.73 -30.53 5.91
CA ASN A 183 -1.13 -30.92 7.19
C ASN A 183 -0.94 -32.43 7.30
N ILE A 184 -1.89 -33.21 6.80
CA ILE A 184 -1.80 -34.68 6.78
C ILE A 184 -0.71 -35.08 5.78
N ARG A 185 -0.66 -34.49 4.59
CA ARG A 185 0.42 -34.72 3.61
C ARG A 185 1.81 -34.48 4.21
N PHE A 186 1.98 -33.35 4.95
CA PHE A 186 3.23 -33.04 5.64
C PHE A 186 3.60 -34.09 6.69
N LYS A 187 2.64 -34.56 7.51
CA LYS A 187 2.88 -35.56 8.53
C LYS A 187 3.33 -36.88 7.90
N MET A 188 2.59 -37.38 6.90
CA MET A 188 2.91 -38.62 6.17
C MET A 188 4.29 -38.56 5.54
N LEU A 189 4.61 -37.45 4.83
CA LEU A 189 5.93 -37.31 4.20
C LEU A 189 7.05 -37.28 5.27
N ASN A 190 6.79 -36.72 6.44
CA ASN A 190 7.76 -36.70 7.54
C ASN A 190 8.01 -38.05 8.21
N GLU A 191 7.16 -39.04 8.02
CA GLU A 191 7.38 -40.42 8.49
C GLU A 191 8.53 -41.11 7.75
N HIS A 192 8.83 -40.68 6.50
CA HIS A 192 9.86 -41.28 5.63
C HIS A 192 11.16 -40.47 5.61
N LYS A 193 11.65 -40.03 6.77
CA LYS A 193 12.91 -39.27 6.87
C LYS A 193 14.14 -40.10 6.52
N ASP A 194 14.09 -41.41 6.70
CA ASP A 194 15.06 -42.41 6.30
C ASP A 194 15.30 -42.45 4.80
N VAL A 195 14.25 -42.26 4.00
CA VAL A 195 14.29 -42.28 2.53
C VAL A 195 14.61 -40.90 1.95
N ILE A 196 13.95 -39.84 2.43
CA ILE A 196 14.03 -38.48 1.85
C ILE A 196 14.99 -37.54 2.57
N GLY A 197 15.52 -37.94 3.71
CA GLY A 197 16.34 -37.11 4.56
C GLY A 197 15.59 -36.13 5.44
N ASN A 198 16.31 -35.52 6.37
CA ASN A 198 15.78 -34.51 7.28
C ASN A 198 15.66 -33.14 6.61
N VAL A 199 16.53 -32.85 5.64
CA VAL A 199 16.62 -31.54 4.97
C VAL A 199 15.70 -31.54 3.76
N LYS A 200 14.60 -30.81 3.87
CA LYS A 200 13.59 -30.72 2.81
C LYS A 200 12.76 -29.44 2.89
N ALA A 201 12.26 -28.98 1.75
CA ALA A 201 11.20 -27.99 1.66
C ALA A 201 10.02 -28.60 0.88
N PHE A 202 8.79 -28.49 1.41
CA PHE A 202 7.61 -29.10 0.82
C PHE A 202 6.43 -28.11 0.87
N ASP A 203 5.62 -28.04 -0.18
CA ASP A 203 4.46 -27.13 -0.24
C ASP A 203 3.11 -27.86 -0.13
N GLY A 204 3.15 -29.20 -0.03
CA GLY A 204 1.99 -30.10 0.00
C GLY A 204 1.82 -30.93 -1.28
N SER A 205 2.58 -30.62 -2.34
CA SER A 205 2.62 -31.39 -3.61
C SER A 205 4.03 -31.41 -4.20
N ILE A 206 4.79 -30.35 -4.07
CA ILE A 206 6.15 -30.23 -4.59
C ILE A 206 7.13 -30.34 -3.43
N LEU A 207 8.08 -31.26 -3.55
CA LEU A 207 9.17 -31.52 -2.60
C LEU A 207 10.48 -31.05 -3.21
N TYR A 208 11.25 -30.26 -2.46
CA TYR A 208 12.58 -29.81 -2.82
C TYR A 208 13.61 -30.43 -1.88
N LEU A 209 14.66 -31.01 -2.44
CA LEU A 209 15.75 -31.62 -1.70
C LEU A 209 17.10 -31.04 -2.18
N PRO A 210 18.08 -30.85 -1.29
CA PRO A 210 19.43 -30.44 -1.65
C PRO A 210 20.22 -31.57 -2.30
N ILE A 211 19.83 -32.83 -2.12
CA ILE A 211 20.42 -34.03 -2.64
C ILE A 211 19.47 -34.78 -3.57
N ARG A 212 20.03 -35.53 -4.53
CA ARG A 212 19.25 -36.40 -5.41
C ARG A 212 18.92 -37.71 -4.73
N LEU A 213 17.69 -38.16 -4.82
CA LEU A 213 17.32 -39.54 -4.43
C LEU A 213 17.89 -40.56 -5.43
N PRO A 214 18.21 -41.81 -4.96
CA PRO A 214 18.80 -42.84 -5.81
C PRO A 214 17.96 -43.16 -7.04
N ASN A 215 16.62 -43.21 -6.91
CA ASN A 215 15.70 -43.57 -7.96
C ASN A 215 14.98 -42.33 -8.53
N GLN A 216 14.59 -42.40 -9.81
CA GLN A 216 13.74 -41.37 -10.42
C GLN A 216 12.33 -41.31 -9.82
N GLU A 217 11.84 -42.49 -9.41
CA GLU A 217 10.55 -42.66 -8.73
C GLU A 217 10.76 -43.48 -7.48
N THR A 218 10.29 -42.94 -6.35
CA THR A 218 10.36 -43.62 -5.04
C THR A 218 8.94 -43.76 -4.51
N VAL A 219 8.54 -44.98 -4.19
CA VAL A 219 7.22 -45.27 -3.67
C VAL A 219 7.34 -45.67 -2.20
N VAL A 220 6.58 -44.99 -1.33
CA VAL A 220 6.52 -45.28 0.10
C VAL A 220 5.06 -45.32 0.57
N LYS A 221 4.78 -45.97 1.67
CA LYS A 221 3.45 -46.19 2.22
C LYS A 221 3.33 -45.63 3.63
N SER A 222 2.28 -44.86 3.88
CA SER A 222 1.94 -44.31 5.20
C SER A 222 0.51 -44.67 5.58
N LYS A 223 0.23 -44.78 6.86
CA LYS A 223 -1.13 -44.94 7.38
C LYS A 223 -1.72 -43.57 7.79
N ARG A 224 -2.92 -43.23 7.29
CA ARG A 224 -3.61 -42.02 7.67
C ARG A 224 -4.09 -42.10 9.12
N ILE A 225 -3.66 -41.15 9.95
CA ILE A 225 -3.93 -41.13 11.40
C ILE A 225 -5.44 -41.08 11.72
N THR A 226 -6.28 -40.51 10.82
CA THR A 226 -7.70 -40.27 11.08
C THR A 226 -8.58 -41.53 10.95
N ASP A 227 -8.22 -42.45 10.08
CA ASP A 227 -9.05 -43.63 9.72
C ASP A 227 -8.22 -44.94 9.49
N GLY A 228 -6.91 -44.85 9.68
CA GLY A 228 -6.02 -46.02 9.49
C GLY A 228 -5.81 -46.46 8.04
N ALA A 229 -6.38 -45.74 7.07
CA ALA A 229 -6.25 -46.06 5.65
C ALA A 229 -4.79 -45.98 5.18
N GLU A 230 -4.35 -47.02 4.43
CA GLU A 230 -3.03 -47.05 3.81
C GLU A 230 -3.02 -46.10 2.60
N ILE A 231 -2.08 -45.13 2.61
CA ILE A 231 -1.88 -44.14 1.54
C ILE A 231 -0.51 -44.41 0.91
N THR A 232 -0.50 -44.61 -0.38
CA THR A 232 0.76 -44.72 -1.17
C THR A 232 1.21 -43.34 -1.60
N LEU A 233 2.45 -42.97 -1.26
CA LEU A 233 3.13 -41.78 -1.70
C LEU A 233 4.10 -42.11 -2.82
N THR A 234 3.90 -41.50 -4.00
CA THR A 234 4.79 -41.62 -5.13
C THR A 234 5.57 -40.34 -5.31
N ILE A 235 6.88 -40.39 -5.09
CA ILE A 235 7.82 -39.27 -5.14
C ILE A 235 8.59 -39.36 -6.45
N ARG A 236 8.31 -38.49 -7.42
CA ARG A 236 8.89 -38.53 -8.76
C ARG A 236 9.74 -37.31 -9.02
N LEU A 237 10.99 -37.48 -9.46
CA LEU A 237 11.87 -36.39 -9.88
C LEU A 237 11.28 -35.65 -11.10
N THR A 238 11.07 -34.35 -10.96
CA THR A 238 10.54 -33.52 -12.04
C THR A 238 11.66 -32.79 -12.79
N ARG A 239 12.55 -32.13 -12.06
CA ARG A 239 13.67 -31.39 -12.65
C ARG A 239 14.70 -31.01 -11.58
N VAL A 240 15.88 -30.59 -12.05
CA VAL A 240 16.87 -29.89 -11.23
C VAL A 240 16.68 -28.39 -11.43
N VAL A 241 16.46 -27.66 -10.35
CA VAL A 241 16.23 -26.20 -10.38
C VAL A 241 17.55 -25.50 -10.10
N PRO A 242 18.07 -24.65 -10.99
CA PRO A 242 19.31 -23.94 -10.76
C PRO A 242 19.18 -22.97 -9.56
N PRO A 243 20.30 -22.64 -8.86
CA PRO A 243 20.27 -21.85 -7.62
C PRO A 243 19.48 -20.54 -7.74
N GLU A 244 19.62 -19.83 -8.84
CA GLU A 244 19.02 -18.53 -9.07
C GLU A 244 17.49 -18.61 -9.24
N SER A 245 16.98 -19.76 -9.64
CA SER A 245 15.52 -20.00 -9.74
C SER A 245 14.91 -20.56 -8.45
N CYS A 246 15.72 -20.83 -7.43
CA CYS A 246 15.29 -21.40 -6.14
C CYS A 246 14.82 -20.35 -5.12
N LEU A 247 14.49 -19.12 -5.52
CA LEU A 247 14.17 -18.00 -4.62
C LEU A 247 13.08 -18.36 -3.59
N MET A 248 12.05 -19.12 -4.00
CA MET A 248 10.99 -19.54 -3.11
C MET A 248 11.50 -20.46 -1.99
N VAL A 249 12.36 -21.42 -2.33
CA VAL A 249 12.96 -22.35 -1.37
C VAL A 249 13.85 -21.60 -0.39
N TYR A 250 14.71 -20.71 -0.88
CA TYR A 250 15.60 -19.93 -0.04
C TYR A 250 14.85 -19.00 0.91
N ASN A 251 13.76 -18.37 0.45
CA ASN A 251 12.90 -17.59 1.33
C ASN A 251 12.22 -18.48 2.41
N ILE A 252 11.95 -19.77 2.17
CA ILE A 252 11.46 -20.70 3.19
C ILE A 252 12.58 -20.99 4.21
N ILE A 253 13.81 -21.20 3.76
CA ILE A 253 14.96 -21.44 4.62
C ILE A 253 15.20 -20.24 5.55
N PHE A 254 15.21 -19.01 5.02
CA PHE A 254 15.36 -17.81 5.84
C PHE A 254 14.20 -17.62 6.85
N ARG A 255 12.98 -18.05 6.54
CA ARG A 255 11.89 -18.07 7.53
C ARG A 255 12.17 -19.06 8.67
N ARG A 256 12.74 -20.25 8.38
CA ARG A 256 13.15 -21.21 9.41
C ARG A 256 14.26 -20.64 10.28
N ILE A 257 15.27 -20.00 9.67
CA ILE A 257 16.35 -19.31 10.39
C ILE A 257 15.76 -18.27 11.35
N MET A 258 14.80 -17.45 10.91
CA MET A 258 14.14 -16.49 11.80
C MET A 258 13.44 -17.17 13.00
N HIS A 259 12.86 -18.35 12.81
CA HIS A 259 12.27 -19.11 13.91
C HIS A 259 13.35 -19.72 14.84
N ILE A 260 14.46 -20.22 14.30
CA ILE A 260 15.62 -20.70 15.07
C ILE A 260 16.16 -19.56 15.94
N LEU A 261 16.26 -18.34 15.39
CA LEU A 261 16.64 -17.13 16.14
C LEU A 261 15.56 -16.63 17.11
N GLN A 262 14.48 -17.39 17.29
CA GLN A 262 13.35 -17.09 18.21
C GLN A 262 12.63 -15.77 17.90
N MET A 263 12.68 -15.33 16.64
CA MET A 263 11.94 -14.17 16.18
C MET A 263 10.46 -14.51 15.98
N VAL A 264 9.58 -13.58 16.32
CA VAL A 264 8.14 -13.72 16.20
C VAL A 264 7.64 -13.12 14.91
N GLN A 265 6.92 -13.91 14.12
CA GLN A 265 6.30 -13.42 12.90
C GLN A 265 5.02 -12.63 13.20
N VAL A 266 4.98 -11.35 12.82
CA VAL A 266 3.78 -10.52 12.85
C VAL A 266 3.51 -9.97 11.44
N GLY A 267 2.47 -10.47 10.81
CA GLY A 267 2.21 -10.20 9.39
C GLY A 267 3.24 -10.88 8.48
N ARG A 268 4.00 -10.10 7.72
CA ARG A 268 5.03 -10.60 6.79
C ARG A 268 6.45 -10.51 7.34
N TYR A 269 6.67 -9.85 8.48
CA TYR A 269 7.98 -9.52 9.03
C TYR A 269 8.21 -10.20 10.38
N TYR A 270 9.45 -10.22 10.82
CA TYR A 270 9.89 -10.88 12.04
C TYR A 270 10.37 -9.86 13.06
N TYR A 271 9.96 -10.01 14.32
CA TYR A 271 10.26 -9.09 15.41
C TYR A 271 10.78 -9.82 16.63
N ASN A 272 11.65 -9.15 17.40
CA ASN A 272 12.17 -9.68 18.64
C ASN A 272 11.35 -9.16 19.84
N PRO A 273 10.52 -10.02 20.47
CA PRO A 273 9.74 -9.62 21.64
C PRO A 273 10.57 -9.56 22.92
N LYS A 274 11.82 -10.09 22.92
CA LYS A 274 12.68 -10.14 24.11
C LYS A 274 13.40 -8.81 24.40
N THR A 275 13.53 -7.95 23.39
CA THR A 275 14.23 -6.67 23.49
C THR A 275 13.32 -5.49 23.08
N PRO A 276 12.15 -5.31 23.72
CA PRO A 276 11.26 -4.21 23.39
C PRO A 276 11.84 -2.89 23.89
N SER A 277 11.66 -1.81 23.13
CA SER A 277 11.88 -0.44 23.60
C SER A 277 10.57 0.10 24.14
N ALA A 278 10.49 0.35 25.46
CA ALA A 278 9.29 0.86 26.09
C ALA A 278 9.17 2.38 25.91
N VAL A 279 7.94 2.85 25.67
CA VAL A 279 7.55 4.28 25.66
C VAL A 279 6.39 4.45 26.66
N PRO A 280 6.69 4.40 27.98
CA PRO A 280 5.68 4.25 29.02
C PRO A 280 4.69 5.41 29.08
N GLN A 281 5.14 6.66 28.83
CA GLN A 281 4.33 7.88 28.84
C GLN A 281 3.16 7.85 27.86
N HIS A 282 3.25 6.97 26.83
CA HIS A 282 2.19 6.81 25.81
C HIS A 282 1.56 5.41 25.82
N LYS A 283 1.89 4.57 26.81
CA LYS A 283 1.47 3.16 26.88
C LYS A 283 1.78 2.39 25.59
N LEU A 284 2.98 2.62 25.05
CA LEU A 284 3.47 2.00 23.80
C LEU A 284 4.77 1.24 24.07
N GLU A 285 5.01 0.23 23.24
CA GLU A 285 6.28 -0.47 23.11
C GLU A 285 6.64 -0.66 21.65
N VAL A 286 7.93 -0.66 21.36
CA VAL A 286 8.48 -0.83 20.01
C VAL A 286 9.31 -2.09 19.96
N TRP A 287 8.87 -3.09 19.19
CA TRP A 287 9.65 -4.31 18.94
C TRP A 287 10.58 -4.09 17.75
N PRO A 288 11.89 -4.26 17.90
CA PRO A 288 12.82 -4.28 16.79
C PRO A 288 12.66 -5.59 16.00
N GLY A 289 12.99 -5.57 14.73
CA GLY A 289 12.87 -6.74 13.88
C GLY A 289 13.54 -6.57 12.54
N TYR A 290 13.37 -7.58 11.68
CA TYR A 290 13.99 -7.65 10.37
C TYR A 290 12.97 -7.93 9.27
N ILE A 291 13.26 -7.37 8.11
CA ILE A 291 12.66 -7.71 6.84
C ILE A 291 13.73 -8.43 6.04
N THR A 292 13.47 -9.64 5.59
CA THR A 292 14.39 -10.41 4.76
C THR A 292 13.71 -10.88 3.49
N SER A 293 14.42 -10.87 2.38
CA SER A 293 13.94 -11.41 1.10
C SER A 293 15.14 -11.83 0.25
N VAL A 294 15.15 -13.06 -0.20
CA VAL A 294 16.13 -13.52 -1.21
C VAL A 294 15.61 -13.14 -2.58
N CYS A 295 16.45 -12.51 -3.38
CA CYS A 295 16.16 -12.07 -4.74
C CYS A 295 17.35 -12.34 -5.66
N GLU A 296 17.06 -12.50 -6.95
CA GLU A 296 18.03 -12.50 -8.01
C GLU A 296 18.05 -11.11 -8.64
N ASN A 297 19.23 -10.51 -8.64
CA ASN A 297 19.51 -9.23 -9.27
C ASN A 297 20.58 -9.42 -10.37
N GLU A 298 20.89 -8.37 -11.09
CA GLU A 298 21.97 -8.37 -12.09
C GLU A 298 23.31 -8.84 -11.49
N GLY A 299 23.63 -8.39 -10.26
CA GLY A 299 24.82 -8.81 -9.52
C GLY A 299 24.76 -10.20 -8.87
N GLY A 300 23.75 -11.02 -9.20
CA GLY A 300 23.57 -12.39 -8.74
C GLY A 300 22.55 -12.55 -7.60
N LEU A 301 22.66 -13.69 -6.91
CA LEU A 301 21.77 -14.05 -5.80
C LEU A 301 22.10 -13.24 -4.54
N MET A 302 21.11 -12.56 -3.97
CA MET A 302 21.30 -11.68 -2.83
C MET A 302 20.21 -11.83 -1.78
N LEU A 303 20.59 -11.63 -0.52
CA LEU A 303 19.69 -11.43 0.60
C LEU A 303 19.49 -9.92 0.82
N LEU A 304 18.32 -9.42 0.54
CA LEU A 304 17.89 -8.12 1.03
C LEU A 304 17.58 -8.25 2.52
N ALA A 305 18.22 -7.44 3.37
CA ALA A 305 17.91 -7.35 4.79
C ALA A 305 17.69 -5.89 5.19
N ASP A 306 16.66 -5.60 5.96
CA ASP A 306 16.41 -4.24 6.48
C ASP A 306 15.86 -4.28 7.91
N ALA A 307 16.20 -3.25 8.70
CA ALA A 307 15.66 -3.06 10.04
C ALA A 307 14.18 -2.65 9.97
N SER A 308 13.37 -3.30 10.77
CA SER A 308 11.94 -3.01 10.91
C SER A 308 11.58 -2.79 12.39
N HIS A 309 10.49 -2.07 12.62
CA HIS A 309 9.99 -1.81 13.97
C HIS A 309 8.48 -2.01 14.01
N ARG A 310 7.98 -2.63 15.08
CA ARG A 310 6.55 -2.80 15.31
C ARG A 310 6.14 -2.05 16.56
N VAL A 311 5.24 -1.09 16.42
CA VAL A 311 4.63 -0.41 17.56
C VAL A 311 3.42 -1.22 18.03
N LEU A 312 3.43 -1.53 19.31
CA LEU A 312 2.34 -2.21 20.00
C LEU A 312 1.87 -1.33 21.16
N ARG A 313 0.59 -1.43 21.50
CA ARG A 313 0.05 -0.83 22.71
C ARG A 313 0.22 -1.81 23.86
N THR A 314 0.59 -1.32 25.04
CA THR A 314 0.66 -2.13 26.26
C THR A 314 -0.73 -2.37 26.85
N GLN A 315 -1.72 -1.60 26.41
CA GLN A 315 -3.10 -1.66 26.85
C GLN A 315 -3.86 -2.83 26.20
N THR A 316 -4.59 -3.58 27.00
CA THR A 316 -5.47 -4.65 26.51
C THR A 316 -6.77 -4.09 25.94
N VAL A 317 -7.50 -4.92 25.19
CA VAL A 317 -8.84 -4.57 24.68
C VAL A 317 -9.80 -4.36 25.85
N LEU A 318 -9.71 -5.20 26.90
CA LEU A 318 -10.55 -5.08 28.10
C LEU A 318 -10.36 -3.71 28.78
N GLU A 319 -9.10 -3.29 29.00
CA GLU A 319 -8.81 -1.96 29.54
C GLU A 319 -9.35 -0.82 28.68
N GLN A 320 -9.30 -0.96 27.34
CA GLN A 320 -9.90 0.02 26.44
C GLN A 320 -11.43 0.06 26.58
N MET A 321 -12.08 -1.07 26.69
CA MET A 321 -13.53 -1.17 26.91
C MET A 321 -13.91 -0.54 28.26
N GLN A 322 -13.17 -0.80 29.32
CA GLN A 322 -13.35 -0.19 30.63
C GLN A 322 -13.23 1.34 30.58
N ASN A 323 -12.25 1.87 29.87
CA ASN A 323 -12.09 3.32 29.68
C ASN A 323 -13.29 3.96 28.92
N ILE A 324 -13.86 3.23 27.95
CA ILE A 324 -15.06 3.68 27.22
C ILE A 324 -16.27 3.69 28.16
N VAL A 325 -16.47 2.64 28.96
CA VAL A 325 -17.54 2.55 29.96
C VAL A 325 -17.47 3.73 30.94
N GLN A 326 -16.28 4.07 31.45
CA GLN A 326 -16.09 5.21 32.36
C GLN A 326 -16.47 6.55 31.72
N ARG A 327 -16.22 6.74 30.43
CA ARG A 327 -16.52 8.00 29.72
C ARG A 327 -18.00 8.12 29.31
N ASN A 328 -18.62 7.02 28.90
CA ASN A 328 -19.98 6.96 28.38
C ASN A 328 -20.72 5.73 28.85
N PRO A 329 -21.23 5.73 30.11
CA PRO A 329 -21.88 4.54 30.68
C PRO A 329 -23.16 4.10 29.94
N SER A 330 -23.92 5.05 29.37
CA SER A 330 -25.21 4.76 28.72
C SER A 330 -25.09 4.28 27.25
N GLY A 331 -24.00 4.66 26.56
CA GLY A 331 -23.78 4.33 25.13
C GLY A 331 -22.51 3.52 24.89
N PHE A 332 -21.96 2.85 25.91
CA PHE A 332 -20.63 2.24 25.82
C PHE A 332 -20.53 1.11 24.77
N GLN A 333 -21.62 0.35 24.57
CA GLN A 333 -21.62 -0.75 23.60
C GLN A 333 -21.39 -0.24 22.17
N ASP A 334 -22.15 0.78 21.77
CA ASP A 334 -22.03 1.38 20.44
C ASP A 334 -20.65 2.03 20.24
N GLU A 335 -20.11 2.67 21.27
CA GLU A 335 -18.79 3.29 21.23
C GLU A 335 -17.67 2.25 21.22
N CYS A 336 -17.82 1.11 21.92
CA CYS A 336 -16.90 -0.01 21.83
C CYS A 336 -16.91 -0.65 20.43
N VAL A 337 -18.08 -0.89 19.85
CA VAL A 337 -18.21 -1.41 18.48
C VAL A 337 -17.54 -0.47 17.49
N LYS A 338 -17.81 0.84 17.57
CA LYS A 338 -17.21 1.85 16.70
C LYS A 338 -15.69 1.95 16.84
N SER A 339 -15.15 1.78 18.06
CA SER A 339 -13.73 1.92 18.35
C SER A 339 -12.91 0.65 18.07
N LEU A 340 -13.49 -0.53 18.29
CA LEU A 340 -12.77 -1.80 18.30
C LEU A 340 -13.02 -2.67 17.07
N VAL A 341 -14.24 -2.67 16.51
CA VAL A 341 -14.55 -3.50 15.34
C VAL A 341 -13.77 -3.01 14.13
N GLY A 342 -13.14 -3.95 13.42
CA GLY A 342 -12.25 -3.67 12.31
C GLY A 342 -10.77 -3.50 12.70
N THR A 343 -10.46 -3.32 14.00
CA THR A 343 -9.07 -3.23 14.47
C THR A 343 -8.39 -4.59 14.53
N VAL A 344 -7.05 -4.58 14.49
CA VAL A 344 -6.24 -5.80 14.59
C VAL A 344 -5.60 -5.87 15.98
N VAL A 345 -5.77 -6.99 16.65
CA VAL A 345 -5.18 -7.30 17.95
C VAL A 345 -4.09 -8.35 17.85
N LEU A 346 -3.13 -8.31 18.76
CA LEU A 346 -2.10 -9.32 18.97
C LEU A 346 -2.40 -10.09 20.25
N THR A 347 -2.41 -11.41 20.17
CA THR A 347 -2.48 -12.31 21.34
C THR A 347 -1.08 -12.76 21.71
N ARG A 348 -0.56 -12.32 22.89
CA ARG A 348 0.84 -12.58 23.29
C ARG A 348 1.12 -14.05 23.63
N TYR A 349 0.09 -14.82 23.98
CA TYR A 349 0.23 -16.24 24.33
C TYR A 349 0.60 -17.14 23.12
N ASN A 350 0.23 -16.73 21.89
CA ASN A 350 0.57 -17.45 20.66
C ASN A 350 1.17 -16.56 19.57
N ASN A 351 1.39 -15.28 19.86
CA ASN A 351 1.94 -14.26 18.96
C ASN A 351 1.23 -14.15 17.60
N LYS A 352 -0.10 -14.42 17.59
CA LYS A 352 -0.93 -14.28 16.38
C LYS A 352 -1.72 -12.98 16.40
N THR A 353 -2.01 -12.50 15.19
CA THR A 353 -2.84 -11.30 14.99
C THR A 353 -4.22 -11.71 14.49
N TYR A 354 -5.24 -11.09 15.05
CA TYR A 354 -6.64 -11.31 14.71
C TYR A 354 -7.31 -9.96 14.46
N ARG A 355 -8.20 -9.90 13.47
CA ARG A 355 -9.10 -8.76 13.29
C ARG A 355 -10.33 -8.97 14.14
N ILE A 356 -10.77 -7.97 14.87
CA ILE A 356 -12.04 -7.96 15.56
C ILE A 356 -13.12 -7.69 14.50
N ASP A 357 -13.97 -8.69 14.25
CA ASP A 357 -15.07 -8.55 13.28
C ASP A 357 -16.39 -8.21 13.97
N ASP A 358 -16.51 -8.50 15.29
CA ASP A 358 -17.67 -8.20 16.11
C ASP A 358 -17.37 -8.35 17.60
N ILE A 359 -18.30 -7.93 18.49
CA ILE A 359 -18.25 -8.14 19.93
C ILE A 359 -19.51 -8.90 20.35
N ILE A 360 -19.32 -10.03 21.02
CA ILE A 360 -20.41 -10.90 21.49
C ILE A 360 -20.67 -10.56 22.95
N TRP A 361 -21.68 -9.76 23.21
CA TRP A 361 -22.00 -9.25 24.54
C TRP A 361 -22.72 -10.26 25.45
N ASP A 362 -23.37 -11.24 24.88
CA ASP A 362 -24.15 -12.31 25.57
C ASP A 362 -23.30 -13.51 25.94
N LYS A 363 -22.03 -13.57 25.58
CA LYS A 363 -21.11 -14.65 25.89
C LYS A 363 -19.92 -14.17 26.71
N THR A 364 -19.57 -14.95 27.71
CA THR A 364 -18.46 -14.72 28.64
C THR A 364 -17.41 -15.84 28.52
N PRO A 365 -16.24 -15.71 29.16
CA PRO A 365 -15.23 -16.77 29.23
C PRO A 365 -15.72 -18.08 29.86
N MET A 366 -16.81 -18.03 30.64
CA MET A 366 -17.44 -19.22 31.25
C MET A 366 -18.30 -20.04 30.28
N HIS A 367 -18.61 -19.53 29.09
CA HIS A 367 -19.34 -20.29 28.08
C HIS A 367 -18.50 -21.44 27.55
N THR A 368 -19.16 -22.59 27.34
CA THR A 368 -18.55 -23.82 26.85
C THR A 368 -18.53 -23.89 25.32
N PHE A 369 -17.51 -24.53 24.80
CA PHE A 369 -17.41 -24.87 23.38
C PHE A 369 -16.81 -26.26 23.18
N PRO A 370 -17.15 -27.00 22.10
CA PRO A 370 -16.59 -28.31 21.83
C PRO A 370 -15.12 -28.20 21.42
N CYS A 371 -14.23 -28.88 22.14
CA CYS A 371 -12.79 -28.90 21.82
C CYS A 371 -12.53 -29.90 20.70
N LYS A 372 -11.93 -29.46 19.59
CA LYS A 372 -11.68 -30.32 18.43
C LYS A 372 -10.70 -31.46 18.68
N ASN A 373 -9.83 -31.35 19.67
CA ASN A 373 -8.79 -32.35 19.94
C ASN A 373 -9.29 -33.48 20.83
N THR A 374 -10.19 -33.19 21.77
CA THR A 374 -10.71 -34.16 22.75
C THR A 374 -12.17 -34.54 22.51
N GLY A 375 -12.93 -33.74 21.75
CA GLY A 375 -14.37 -33.90 21.58
C GLY A 375 -15.18 -33.46 22.79
N GLU A 376 -14.55 -33.16 23.91
CA GLU A 376 -15.20 -32.74 25.16
C GLU A 376 -15.57 -31.23 25.09
N SER A 377 -16.68 -30.91 25.76
CA SER A 377 -17.08 -29.50 25.94
C SER A 377 -16.31 -28.92 27.11
N MET A 378 -15.64 -27.79 26.91
CA MET A 378 -14.91 -27.09 27.96
C MET A 378 -15.14 -25.59 27.90
N THR A 379 -14.94 -24.87 29.01
CA THR A 379 -15.01 -23.42 29.09
C THR A 379 -13.78 -22.78 28.47
N PHE A 380 -13.86 -21.48 28.05
CA PHE A 380 -12.69 -20.75 27.59
C PHE A 380 -11.66 -20.62 28.73
N VAL A 381 -12.09 -20.47 30.00
CA VAL A 381 -11.19 -20.40 31.16
C VAL A 381 -10.33 -21.64 31.25
N GLU A 382 -10.95 -22.84 31.24
CA GLU A 382 -10.25 -24.12 31.27
C GLU A 382 -9.31 -24.28 30.03
N TYR A 383 -9.80 -23.93 28.86
CA TYR A 383 -9.00 -24.02 27.62
C TYR A 383 -7.72 -23.19 27.70
N TYR A 384 -7.81 -21.91 28.10
CA TYR A 384 -6.64 -21.05 28.18
C TYR A 384 -5.68 -21.46 29.31
N MET A 385 -6.18 -22.02 30.39
CA MET A 385 -5.34 -22.60 31.44
C MET A 385 -4.61 -23.86 30.93
N LYS A 386 -5.33 -24.83 30.34
CA LYS A 386 -4.71 -26.07 29.81
C LYS A 386 -3.78 -25.85 28.65
N ALA A 387 -4.17 -25.05 27.66
CA ALA A 387 -3.41 -24.88 26.40
C ALA A 387 -2.25 -23.88 26.48
N TYR A 388 -2.36 -22.86 27.32
CA TYR A 388 -1.42 -21.73 27.32
C TYR A 388 -0.91 -21.35 28.71
N ASN A 389 -1.35 -22.04 29.75
CA ASN A 389 -1.07 -21.72 31.19
C ASN A 389 -1.37 -20.23 31.48
N LYS A 390 -2.54 -19.73 31.02
CA LYS A 390 -3.02 -18.37 31.21
C LYS A 390 -4.28 -18.34 32.04
N LYS A 391 -4.20 -17.69 33.22
CA LYS A 391 -5.36 -17.42 34.07
C LYS A 391 -6.13 -16.22 33.51
N ILE A 392 -7.44 -16.32 33.44
CA ILE A 392 -8.36 -15.23 33.13
C ILE A 392 -8.81 -14.63 34.45
N ASN A 393 -8.69 -13.32 34.61
CA ASN A 393 -9.04 -12.63 35.85
C ASN A 393 -10.47 -12.09 35.85
N ASP A 394 -10.99 -11.70 34.67
CA ASP A 394 -12.37 -11.23 34.51
C ASP A 394 -13.17 -12.26 33.71
N GLU A 395 -14.00 -13.04 34.41
CA GLU A 395 -14.81 -14.11 33.84
C GLU A 395 -16.14 -13.62 33.24
N GLU A 396 -16.50 -12.36 33.48
CA GLU A 396 -17.74 -11.73 33.01
C GLU A 396 -17.55 -10.86 31.77
N GLN A 397 -16.31 -10.71 31.29
CA GLN A 397 -16.03 -9.92 30.10
C GLN A 397 -16.68 -10.50 28.83
N PRO A 398 -17.13 -9.67 27.86
CA PRO A 398 -17.67 -10.18 26.60
C PRO A 398 -16.60 -10.85 25.74
N LEU A 399 -16.99 -11.60 24.71
CA LEU A 399 -16.05 -12.21 23.77
C LEU A 399 -15.88 -11.37 22.48
N LEU A 400 -14.67 -11.38 21.92
CA LEU A 400 -14.41 -10.78 20.61
C LEU A 400 -14.54 -11.86 19.53
N LEU A 401 -15.22 -11.54 18.46
CA LEU A 401 -15.42 -12.44 17.32
C LEU A 401 -14.41 -12.16 16.21
N HIS A 402 -13.70 -13.19 15.77
CA HIS A 402 -12.92 -13.19 14.54
C HIS A 402 -13.51 -14.18 13.53
N ARG A 403 -13.95 -13.70 12.38
CA ARG A 403 -14.49 -14.50 11.27
C ARG A 403 -13.36 -14.92 10.35
N GLN A 404 -13.09 -16.23 10.27
CA GLN A 404 -12.10 -16.74 9.33
C GLN A 404 -12.60 -16.56 7.89
N LYS A 405 -11.64 -16.30 6.97
CA LYS A 405 -11.96 -16.27 5.54
C LYS A 405 -12.43 -17.66 5.10
N LYS A 406 -13.55 -17.71 4.35
CA LYS A 406 -14.04 -18.92 3.72
C LYS A 406 -12.92 -19.55 2.87
N LYS A 407 -12.67 -20.83 3.03
CA LYS A 407 -11.75 -21.59 2.19
C LYS A 407 -12.53 -22.13 1.01
N ARG A 408 -12.06 -21.92 -0.20
CA ARG A 408 -12.56 -22.60 -1.39
C ARG A 408 -11.83 -23.94 -1.52
N THR A 409 -12.58 -25.03 -1.62
CA THR A 409 -12.03 -26.34 -1.99
C THR A 409 -11.60 -26.31 -3.46
N PRO A 410 -10.70 -27.21 -3.91
CA PRO A 410 -10.33 -27.34 -5.32
C PRO A 410 -11.52 -27.55 -6.24
N GLN A 411 -12.63 -28.07 -5.72
CA GLN A 411 -13.90 -28.31 -6.42
C GLN A 411 -14.84 -27.09 -6.43
N GLY A 412 -14.39 -25.92 -5.95
CA GLY A 412 -15.17 -24.68 -5.97
C GLY A 412 -16.21 -24.53 -4.85
N VAL A 413 -16.36 -25.49 -3.95
CA VAL A 413 -17.30 -25.44 -2.82
C VAL A 413 -16.73 -24.56 -1.72
N GLU A 414 -17.48 -23.55 -1.29
CA GLU A 414 -17.10 -22.68 -0.16
C GLU A 414 -17.32 -23.43 1.16
N GLN A 415 -16.22 -23.79 1.81
CA GLN A 415 -16.25 -24.36 3.15
C GLN A 415 -16.35 -23.24 4.18
N GLN A 416 -17.39 -23.23 4.99
CA GLN A 416 -17.53 -22.31 6.11
C GLN A 416 -16.46 -22.64 7.16
N CYS A 417 -15.57 -21.66 7.43
CA CYS A 417 -14.62 -21.78 8.53
C CYS A 417 -15.29 -21.34 9.83
N GLU A 418 -14.98 -22.03 10.92
CA GLU A 418 -15.50 -21.70 12.25
C GLU A 418 -15.01 -20.33 12.71
N ASN A 419 -15.85 -19.63 13.42
CA ASN A 419 -15.53 -18.37 14.05
C ASN A 419 -14.58 -18.62 15.23
N ILE A 420 -13.63 -17.71 15.44
CA ILE A 420 -12.74 -17.74 16.61
C ILE A 420 -13.23 -16.69 17.59
N CYS A 421 -13.50 -17.14 18.84
CA CYS A 421 -13.77 -16.27 19.96
C CYS A 421 -12.45 -15.96 20.70
N LEU A 422 -12.20 -14.68 21.00
CA LEU A 422 -11.01 -14.21 21.71
C LEU A 422 -11.43 -13.51 23.00
N ILE A 423 -10.54 -13.57 23.99
CA ILE A 423 -10.75 -12.94 25.29
C ILE A 423 -10.14 -11.55 25.30
N PRO A 424 -10.90 -10.47 25.54
CA PRO A 424 -10.41 -9.09 25.53
C PRO A 424 -9.19 -8.84 26.43
N GLU A 425 -9.16 -9.45 27.62
CA GLU A 425 -8.03 -9.35 28.56
C GLU A 425 -6.71 -9.88 27.99
N LEU A 426 -6.75 -10.87 27.09
CA LEU A 426 -5.58 -11.50 26.46
C LEU A 426 -5.22 -10.87 25.11
N CYS A 427 -5.98 -9.88 24.65
CA CYS A 427 -5.82 -9.22 23.37
C CYS A 427 -5.21 -7.84 23.54
N TYR A 428 -4.09 -7.59 22.85
CA TYR A 428 -3.39 -6.30 22.85
C TYR A 428 -3.66 -5.58 21.53
N LEU A 429 -4.04 -4.32 21.61
CA LEU A 429 -4.27 -3.49 20.44
C LEU A 429 -2.96 -3.22 19.69
N THR A 430 -2.99 -3.32 18.37
CA THR A 430 -1.80 -3.08 17.53
C THR A 430 -1.90 -1.75 16.78
N GLY A 431 -0.73 -1.17 16.49
CA GLY A 431 -0.64 0.07 15.71
C GLY A 431 -1.07 1.31 16.49
N LEU A 432 -1.11 2.42 15.78
CA LEU A 432 -1.46 3.74 16.32
C LEU A 432 -2.87 4.12 15.87
N THR A 433 -3.67 4.66 16.79
CA THR A 433 -4.95 5.32 16.45
C THR A 433 -4.68 6.64 15.73
N ASP A 434 -5.69 7.18 15.06
CA ASP A 434 -5.55 8.49 14.40
C ASP A 434 -5.32 9.62 15.42
N GLU A 435 -5.85 9.50 16.62
CA GLU A 435 -5.56 10.41 17.75
C GLU A 435 -4.07 10.38 18.10
N LEU A 436 -3.48 9.18 18.34
CA LEU A 436 -2.05 9.03 18.64
C LEU A 436 -1.17 9.52 17.48
N ARG A 437 -1.55 9.25 16.23
CA ARG A 437 -0.83 9.77 15.05
C ARG A 437 -0.91 11.28 14.93
N SER A 438 -1.97 11.89 15.41
CA SER A 438 -2.18 13.33 15.38
C SER A 438 -1.48 14.06 16.53
N ASP A 439 -1.08 13.34 17.58
CA ASP A 439 -0.32 13.91 18.68
C ASP A 439 1.17 13.98 18.32
N PHE A 440 1.67 15.22 18.24
CA PHE A 440 3.07 15.48 17.90
C PHE A 440 4.04 14.92 18.96
N ARG A 441 3.67 14.90 20.23
CA ARG A 441 4.53 14.40 21.32
C ARG A 441 4.72 12.90 21.17
N VAL A 442 3.63 12.15 21.00
CA VAL A 442 3.66 10.71 20.74
C VAL A 442 4.54 10.40 19.53
N MET A 443 4.32 11.10 18.41
CA MET A 443 5.07 10.87 17.16
C MET A 443 6.54 11.27 17.28
N LYS A 444 6.88 12.29 18.05
CA LYS A 444 8.26 12.69 18.32
C LYS A 444 8.99 11.62 19.13
N ASP A 445 8.38 11.14 20.20
CA ASP A 445 9.00 10.13 21.07
C ASP A 445 9.16 8.79 20.34
N LEU A 446 8.18 8.37 19.57
CA LEU A 446 8.30 7.19 18.69
C LEU A 446 9.39 7.35 17.62
N ALA A 447 9.59 8.56 17.11
CA ALA A 447 10.59 8.81 16.08
C ALA A 447 12.01 8.49 16.56
N THR A 448 12.32 8.66 17.85
CA THR A 448 13.63 8.32 18.42
C THR A 448 13.98 6.83 18.26
N HIS A 449 12.97 5.96 18.33
CA HIS A 449 13.14 4.51 18.20
C HIS A 449 12.98 4.00 16.75
N THR A 450 12.29 4.76 15.90
CA THR A 450 11.85 4.25 14.59
C THR A 450 12.52 4.91 13.39
N ARG A 451 13.07 6.13 13.56
CA ARG A 451 13.81 6.83 12.52
C ARG A 451 15.30 6.50 12.61
N VAL A 452 15.64 5.31 12.16
CA VAL A 452 17.00 4.76 12.20
C VAL A 452 17.87 5.44 11.14
N SER A 453 19.06 5.92 11.53
CA SER A 453 20.05 6.49 10.61
C SER A 453 20.70 5.42 9.71
N PRO A 454 21.37 5.80 8.61
CA PRO A 454 22.13 4.87 7.77
C PRO A 454 23.11 4.00 8.55
N ALA A 455 23.93 4.60 9.41
CA ALA A 455 24.90 3.90 10.24
C ALA A 455 24.26 2.89 11.21
N GLN A 456 23.19 3.28 11.88
CA GLN A 456 22.44 2.39 12.76
C GLN A 456 21.79 1.22 12.00
N ARG A 457 21.34 1.44 10.74
CA ARG A 457 20.81 0.37 9.89
C ARG A 457 21.90 -0.64 9.55
N LYS A 458 23.07 -0.19 9.13
CA LYS A 458 24.22 -1.06 8.86
C LYS A 458 24.58 -1.89 10.09
N LEU A 459 24.67 -1.26 11.26
CA LEU A 459 24.93 -1.95 12.52
C LEU A 459 23.87 -3.02 12.82
N THR A 460 22.57 -2.71 12.58
CA THR A 460 21.47 -3.67 12.79
C THR A 460 21.58 -4.86 11.84
N MET A 461 21.96 -4.63 10.58
CA MET A 461 22.18 -5.70 9.61
C MET A 461 23.39 -6.56 9.99
N GLY A 462 24.51 -5.94 10.43
CA GLY A 462 25.68 -6.67 10.94
C GLY A 462 25.30 -7.59 12.11
N LYS A 463 24.52 -7.11 13.07
CA LYS A 463 24.00 -7.92 14.19
C LYS A 463 23.13 -9.09 13.71
N PHE A 464 22.35 -8.91 12.64
CA PHE A 464 21.57 -9.99 12.05
C PHE A 464 22.51 -11.09 11.49
N VAL A 465 23.53 -10.71 10.69
CA VAL A 465 24.52 -11.62 10.13
C VAL A 465 25.26 -12.37 11.24
N GLU A 466 25.73 -11.65 12.25
CA GLU A 466 26.37 -12.23 13.43
C GLU A 466 25.47 -13.21 14.17
N SER A 467 24.19 -12.86 14.36
CA SER A 467 23.22 -13.75 15.03
C SER A 467 23.03 -15.07 14.27
N VAL A 468 23.00 -15.02 12.92
CA VAL A 468 22.88 -16.23 12.09
C VAL A 468 24.16 -17.06 12.18
N ASN A 469 25.34 -16.43 12.07
CA ASN A 469 26.62 -17.12 12.09
C ASN A 469 26.96 -17.71 13.48
N ASN A 470 26.57 -17.05 14.56
CA ASN A 470 26.85 -17.47 15.92
C ASN A 470 25.83 -18.49 16.46
N THR A 471 24.71 -18.72 15.76
CA THR A 471 23.71 -19.75 16.14
C THR A 471 23.98 -21.03 15.34
N PRO A 472 24.48 -22.12 15.98
CA PRO A 472 24.90 -23.34 15.26
C PRO A 472 23.79 -23.92 14.39
N GLU A 473 22.56 -23.97 14.89
CA GLU A 473 21.41 -24.52 14.17
C GLU A 473 21.02 -23.66 12.94
N ALA A 474 21.19 -22.33 13.03
CA ALA A 474 20.91 -21.43 11.91
C ALA A 474 21.97 -21.55 10.81
N ARG A 475 23.23 -21.69 11.21
CA ARG A 475 24.36 -21.94 10.29
C ARG A 475 24.20 -23.30 9.62
N GLN A 476 23.88 -24.33 10.38
CA GLN A 476 23.65 -25.68 9.85
C GLN A 476 22.48 -25.72 8.85
N GLU A 477 21.41 -24.96 9.08
CA GLU A 477 20.29 -24.88 8.12
C GLU A 477 20.74 -24.27 6.79
N LEU A 478 21.65 -23.29 6.79
CA LEU A 478 22.25 -22.75 5.55
C LEU A 478 23.17 -23.77 4.86
N GLU A 479 24.07 -24.37 5.61
CA GLU A 479 25.06 -25.36 5.12
C GLU A 479 24.37 -26.58 4.51
N ASN A 480 23.28 -27.04 5.10
CA ASN A 480 22.46 -28.14 4.58
C ASN A 480 21.93 -27.89 3.15
N TRP A 481 21.79 -26.63 2.75
CA TRP A 481 21.38 -26.23 1.40
C TRP A 481 22.54 -25.71 0.54
N GLY A 482 23.77 -25.82 1.04
CA GLY A 482 24.96 -25.31 0.37
C GLY A 482 25.00 -23.78 0.28
N LEU A 483 24.30 -23.09 1.19
CA LEU A 483 24.23 -21.62 1.21
C LEU A 483 25.24 -21.04 2.19
N SER A 484 25.86 -19.95 1.80
CA SER A 484 26.62 -19.05 2.67
C SER A 484 26.43 -17.61 2.18
N PHE A 485 26.71 -16.63 3.02
CA PHE A 485 26.63 -15.23 2.62
C PHE A 485 27.84 -14.43 3.12
N ASP A 486 28.12 -13.33 2.45
CA ASP A 486 29.20 -12.44 2.80
C ASP A 486 28.92 -11.75 4.16
N SER A 487 29.98 -11.36 4.85
CA SER A 487 29.87 -10.72 6.18
C SER A 487 29.40 -9.27 6.12
N ASP A 488 29.49 -8.60 4.97
CA ASP A 488 29.12 -7.20 4.80
C ASP A 488 28.13 -6.99 3.64
N THR A 489 27.57 -5.83 3.63
CA THR A 489 26.64 -5.35 2.59
C THR A 489 27.39 -5.05 1.29
N ILE A 490 26.70 -5.20 0.14
CA ILE A 490 27.27 -4.97 -1.18
C ILE A 490 27.70 -3.50 -1.37
N HIS A 491 28.88 -3.33 -1.96
CA HIS A 491 29.33 -2.04 -2.49
C HIS A 491 28.83 -1.91 -3.94
N ILE A 492 28.34 -0.73 -4.28
CA ILE A 492 27.82 -0.39 -5.60
C ILE A 492 28.29 0.99 -6.02
N ASP A 493 28.47 1.17 -7.30
CA ASP A 493 28.73 2.49 -7.87
C ASP A 493 27.41 3.10 -8.32
N GLY A 494 27.27 4.38 -8.09
CA GLY A 494 26.11 5.15 -8.52
C GLY A 494 26.54 6.45 -9.18
N ARG A 495 25.55 7.24 -9.58
CA ARG A 495 25.79 8.54 -10.20
C ARG A 495 24.87 9.58 -9.58
N GLN A 496 25.37 10.78 -9.34
CA GLN A 496 24.55 11.92 -8.98
C GLN A 496 24.30 12.78 -10.22
N VAL A 497 23.04 12.84 -10.68
CA VAL A 497 22.64 13.74 -11.75
C VAL A 497 22.77 15.21 -11.31
N PRO A 498 23.06 16.14 -12.24
CA PRO A 498 23.22 17.54 -11.90
C PRO A 498 21.98 18.14 -11.25
N GLU A 499 22.23 19.11 -10.38
CA GLU A 499 21.21 19.93 -9.74
C GLU A 499 20.35 20.66 -10.78
N GLU A 500 19.04 20.74 -10.56
CA GLU A 500 18.11 21.35 -11.51
C GLU A 500 17.93 22.84 -11.25
N LYS A 501 17.76 23.57 -12.35
CA LYS A 501 17.46 25.01 -12.37
C LYS A 501 15.93 25.20 -12.32
N ILE A 502 15.47 25.94 -11.33
CA ILE A 502 14.06 26.25 -11.11
C ILE A 502 13.77 27.63 -11.70
N THR A 503 12.89 27.70 -12.66
CA THR A 503 12.51 28.93 -13.37
C THR A 503 11.29 29.57 -12.73
N PHE A 504 11.39 30.83 -12.37
CA PHE A 504 10.32 31.71 -11.95
C PHE A 504 10.12 32.83 -13.00
N ARG A 505 9.10 33.66 -12.83
CA ARG A 505 8.83 34.76 -13.74
C ARG A 505 9.97 35.79 -13.78
N ASP A 506 10.60 36.02 -12.64
CA ASP A 506 11.66 37.00 -12.42
C ASP A 506 13.06 36.37 -12.38
N GLY A 507 13.24 35.21 -13.05
CA GLY A 507 14.52 34.55 -13.27
C GLY A 507 14.69 33.22 -12.61
N ASP A 508 15.81 32.58 -12.86
CA ASP A 508 16.14 31.22 -12.45
C ASP A 508 16.85 31.18 -11.09
N VAL A 509 16.68 30.07 -10.38
CA VAL A 509 17.43 29.74 -9.16
C VAL A 509 17.84 28.28 -9.18
N MET A 510 18.93 27.90 -8.52
CA MET A 510 19.30 26.49 -8.35
C MET A 510 18.47 25.87 -7.22
N ALA A 511 18.10 24.59 -7.38
CA ALA A 511 17.31 23.86 -6.39
C ALA A 511 18.02 23.68 -5.04
N GLY A 512 19.35 23.81 -5.03
CA GLY A 512 20.22 23.63 -3.89
C GLY A 512 20.54 22.16 -3.56
N PRO A 513 21.56 21.91 -2.76
CA PRO A 513 22.07 20.56 -2.49
C PRO A 513 21.05 19.67 -1.73
N GLU A 514 20.08 20.28 -1.02
CA GLU A 514 18.95 19.58 -0.39
C GLU A 514 17.73 19.46 -1.31
N ALA A 515 17.78 19.99 -2.54
CA ALA A 515 16.68 20.10 -3.48
C ALA A 515 15.41 20.70 -2.82
N ASP A 516 15.60 21.82 -2.09
CA ASP A 516 14.57 22.59 -1.36
C ASP A 516 14.73 24.09 -1.68
N TRP A 517 13.80 24.65 -2.45
CA TRP A 517 13.77 26.08 -2.82
C TRP A 517 12.65 26.85 -2.13
N GLY A 518 12.21 26.38 -0.97
CA GLY A 518 11.12 26.99 -0.19
C GLY A 518 11.35 28.44 0.23
N ARG A 519 12.63 28.88 0.37
CA ARG A 519 12.98 30.28 0.64
C ARG A 519 12.74 31.16 -0.59
N GLU A 520 13.06 30.63 -1.78
CA GLU A 520 12.94 31.37 -3.03
C GLU A 520 11.47 31.55 -3.45
N VAL A 521 10.65 30.51 -3.27
CA VAL A 521 9.19 30.61 -3.54
C VAL A 521 8.50 31.73 -2.74
N SER A 522 9.04 32.09 -1.57
CA SER A 522 8.50 33.19 -0.76
C SER A 522 8.96 34.60 -1.19
N ARG A 523 9.94 34.67 -2.11
CA ARG A 523 10.56 35.92 -2.57
C ARG A 523 10.35 36.22 -4.04
N LYS A 524 10.14 35.18 -4.85
CA LYS A 524 10.01 35.21 -6.30
C LYS A 524 8.54 35.30 -6.74
N THR A 525 8.33 35.88 -7.90
CA THR A 525 7.00 35.92 -8.52
C THR A 525 6.72 34.61 -9.27
N VAL A 526 5.48 34.11 -9.15
CA VAL A 526 5.07 32.89 -9.85
C VAL A 526 5.06 33.09 -11.38
N ILE A 527 5.27 32.01 -12.15
CA ILE A 527 5.29 32.11 -13.63
C ILE A 527 3.96 32.65 -14.16
N THR A 528 2.87 32.02 -13.79
CA THR A 528 1.52 32.42 -14.19
C THR A 528 0.69 32.71 -12.95
N ALA A 529 0.46 33.99 -12.69
CA ALA A 529 -0.43 34.45 -11.65
C ALA A 529 -1.87 34.54 -12.20
N VAL A 530 -2.81 33.98 -11.49
CA VAL A 530 -4.24 34.12 -11.75
C VAL A 530 -4.83 35.10 -10.74
N ASP A 531 -5.39 36.22 -11.21
CA ASP A 531 -6.00 37.22 -10.35
C ASP A 531 -7.22 36.66 -9.63
N LEU A 532 -7.26 36.87 -8.33
CA LEU A 532 -8.34 36.46 -7.45
C LEU A 532 -9.33 37.64 -7.29
N LYS A 533 -10.21 37.83 -8.27
CA LYS A 533 -11.13 38.99 -8.35
C LYS A 533 -12.44 38.73 -7.64
N ASN A 534 -13.08 37.59 -7.89
CA ASN A 534 -14.39 37.24 -7.32
C ASN A 534 -14.31 35.91 -6.55
N TRP A 535 -14.19 36.02 -5.24
CA TRP A 535 -14.09 34.86 -4.36
C TRP A 535 -14.90 35.08 -3.07
N ILE A 536 -15.31 33.97 -2.45
CA ILE A 536 -16.13 33.99 -1.26
C ILE A 536 -15.42 33.32 -0.08
N VAL A 537 -15.64 33.82 1.12
CA VAL A 537 -15.13 33.26 2.38
C VAL A 537 -16.28 32.99 3.32
N LEU A 538 -16.40 31.72 3.73
CA LEU A 538 -17.39 31.29 4.72
C LEU A 538 -16.68 30.99 6.06
N TYR A 539 -17.24 31.48 7.15
CA TYR A 539 -16.73 31.25 8.49
C TYR A 539 -17.86 31.36 9.53
N THR A 540 -17.66 30.78 10.71
CA THR A 540 -18.61 30.92 11.82
C THR A 540 -18.36 32.23 12.58
N LYS A 541 -19.41 32.78 13.22
CA LYS A 541 -19.33 34.01 14.03
C LYS A 541 -18.15 33.95 15.02
N ARG A 542 -17.91 32.80 15.61
CA ARG A 542 -16.80 32.57 16.55
C ARG A 542 -15.40 32.83 15.97
N ASP A 543 -15.24 32.59 14.67
CA ASP A 543 -13.95 32.65 13.97
C ASP A 543 -13.83 33.93 13.09
N ALA A 544 -14.74 34.91 13.26
CA ALA A 544 -14.79 36.15 12.46
C ALA A 544 -13.47 36.94 12.52
N GLY A 545 -12.89 37.11 13.72
CA GLY A 545 -11.58 37.78 13.89
C GLY A 545 -10.44 37.06 13.15
N VAL A 546 -10.39 35.73 13.22
CA VAL A 546 -9.38 34.91 12.54
C VAL A 546 -9.56 34.98 11.01
N ALA A 547 -10.81 35.01 10.53
CA ALA A 547 -11.13 35.15 9.11
C ALA A 547 -10.70 36.55 8.59
N GLN A 548 -10.94 37.62 9.37
CA GLN A 548 -10.52 38.98 9.02
C GLN A 548 -9.00 39.10 8.94
N GLU A 549 -8.27 38.51 9.90
CA GLU A 549 -6.80 38.50 9.88
C GLU A 549 -6.25 37.74 8.65
N TYR A 550 -6.84 36.59 8.32
CA TYR A 550 -6.47 35.82 7.13
C TYR A 550 -6.69 36.63 5.84
N ILE A 551 -7.86 37.29 5.66
CA ILE A 551 -8.17 38.13 4.50
C ILE A 551 -7.16 39.26 4.39
N THR A 552 -6.87 39.96 5.49
CA THR A 552 -5.86 41.02 5.53
C THR A 552 -4.47 40.51 5.15
N MET A 553 -4.12 39.29 5.60
CA MET A 553 -2.83 38.68 5.26
C MET A 553 -2.78 38.25 3.80
N MET A 554 -3.89 37.77 3.22
CA MET A 554 -4.00 37.46 1.78
C MET A 554 -3.69 38.73 0.93
N SER A 555 -4.33 39.85 1.24
CA SER A 555 -4.09 41.12 0.55
C SER A 555 -2.62 41.61 0.66
N LYS A 556 -1.91 41.26 1.74
CA LYS A 556 -0.49 41.62 1.93
C LYS A 556 0.47 40.64 1.22
N CYS A 557 0.13 39.35 1.16
CA CYS A 557 1.02 38.32 0.63
C CYS A 557 0.88 38.14 -0.89
N CYS A 558 -0.32 38.23 -1.46
CA CYS A 558 -0.56 37.96 -2.88
C CYS A 558 0.24 38.87 -3.83
N PRO A 559 0.32 40.21 -3.61
CA PRO A 559 1.13 41.07 -4.50
C PRO A 559 2.60 40.70 -4.57
N GLN A 560 3.18 40.19 -3.46
CA GLN A 560 4.58 39.77 -3.42
C GLN A 560 4.88 38.57 -4.32
N MET A 561 3.85 37.76 -4.64
CA MET A 561 3.91 36.62 -5.54
C MET A 561 3.43 36.95 -6.97
N GLY A 562 3.11 38.22 -7.24
CA GLY A 562 2.57 38.71 -8.51
C GLY A 562 1.06 38.44 -8.70
N ILE A 563 0.32 38.08 -7.65
CA ILE A 563 -1.11 37.78 -7.71
C ILE A 563 -1.90 38.99 -7.23
N GLN A 564 -2.83 39.50 -8.05
CA GLN A 564 -3.79 40.51 -7.63
C GLN A 564 -4.93 39.83 -6.83
N CYS A 565 -5.21 40.34 -5.64
CA CYS A 565 -6.23 39.78 -4.76
C CYS A 565 -7.24 40.87 -4.32
N SER A 566 -8.44 40.80 -4.84
CA SER A 566 -9.56 41.65 -4.44
C SER A 566 -10.13 41.20 -3.08
N HIS A 567 -10.91 42.09 -2.44
CA HIS A 567 -11.61 41.71 -1.22
C HIS A 567 -12.68 40.63 -1.51
N PRO A 568 -12.81 39.56 -0.67
CA PRO A 568 -13.83 38.54 -0.84
C PRO A 568 -15.20 39.03 -0.40
N THR A 569 -16.24 38.44 -0.95
CA THR A 569 -17.57 38.44 -0.32
C THR A 569 -17.56 37.52 0.89
N ARG A 570 -17.99 38.03 2.04
CA ARG A 570 -17.90 37.33 3.33
C ARG A 570 -19.29 36.84 3.75
N TYR A 571 -19.34 35.57 4.16
CA TYR A 571 -20.57 34.95 4.68
C TYR A 571 -20.30 34.41 6.10
N GLU A 572 -20.92 35.07 7.07
CA GLU A 572 -20.90 34.64 8.46
C GLU A 572 -21.99 33.62 8.71
N LEU A 573 -21.61 32.42 9.17
CA LEU A 573 -22.53 31.34 9.48
C LEU A 573 -22.95 31.39 10.94
N ARG A 574 -24.25 31.18 11.19
CA ARG A 574 -24.83 31.21 12.56
C ARG A 574 -24.36 30.07 13.44
N ASP A 575 -24.08 28.89 12.84
CA ASP A 575 -23.67 27.64 13.53
C ASP A 575 -22.64 26.85 12.75
N ASP A 576 -22.13 25.75 13.35
CA ASP A 576 -21.09 24.87 12.81
C ASP A 576 -21.66 23.54 12.27
N ARG A 577 -22.94 23.52 11.83
CA ARG A 577 -23.59 22.33 11.26
C ARG A 577 -23.23 22.17 9.79
N THR A 578 -23.06 20.92 9.35
CA THR A 578 -22.70 20.60 7.96
C THR A 578 -23.72 21.17 6.97
N GLU A 579 -25.01 21.08 7.28
CA GLU A 579 -26.13 21.58 6.45
C GLU A 579 -26.06 23.09 6.26
N THR A 580 -25.66 23.85 7.27
CA THR A 580 -25.55 25.32 7.21
C THR A 580 -24.48 25.74 6.20
N TYR A 581 -23.32 25.05 6.17
CA TYR A 581 -22.29 25.28 5.15
C TYR A 581 -22.76 24.92 3.75
N VAL A 582 -23.39 23.76 3.57
CA VAL A 582 -23.88 23.28 2.27
C VAL A 582 -24.95 24.21 1.73
N LYS A 583 -25.92 24.63 2.57
CA LYS A 583 -26.98 25.56 2.18
C LYS A 583 -26.39 26.91 1.77
N SER A 584 -25.55 27.51 2.62
CA SER A 584 -24.93 28.80 2.31
C SER A 584 -24.08 28.78 1.04
N LEU A 585 -23.35 27.69 0.78
CA LEU A 585 -22.59 27.53 -0.46
C LEU A 585 -23.51 27.43 -1.68
N ARG A 586 -24.60 26.65 -1.59
CA ARG A 586 -25.53 26.44 -2.70
C ARG A 586 -26.25 27.73 -3.07
N ASP A 587 -26.58 28.55 -2.05
CA ASP A 587 -27.30 29.81 -2.23
C ASP A 587 -26.40 30.92 -2.80
N ASN A 588 -25.07 30.84 -2.61
CA ASN A 588 -24.11 31.91 -2.92
C ASN A 588 -23.07 31.61 -4.00
N ILE A 589 -22.99 30.37 -4.46
CA ILE A 589 -22.11 30.03 -5.60
C ILE A 589 -22.87 30.32 -6.90
N ASN A 590 -22.30 31.22 -7.69
CA ASN A 590 -22.77 31.54 -9.04
C ASN A 590 -21.59 31.36 -10.06
N PRO A 591 -21.86 31.36 -11.36
CA PRO A 591 -20.86 31.14 -12.39
C PRO A 591 -19.66 32.11 -12.39
N THR A 592 -19.79 33.27 -11.76
CA THR A 592 -18.73 34.27 -11.67
C THR A 592 -17.76 34.01 -10.52
N VAL A 593 -18.10 33.15 -9.54
CA VAL A 593 -17.26 32.86 -8.39
C VAL A 593 -16.08 32.00 -8.82
N GLN A 594 -14.88 32.56 -8.71
CA GLN A 594 -13.64 31.86 -9.06
C GLN A 594 -13.20 30.86 -7.99
N MET A 595 -13.43 31.17 -6.70
CA MET A 595 -12.88 30.42 -5.58
C MET A 595 -13.78 30.49 -4.36
N VAL A 596 -13.91 29.34 -3.71
CA VAL A 596 -14.58 29.21 -2.39
C VAL A 596 -13.54 28.93 -1.33
N VAL A 597 -13.47 29.76 -0.30
CA VAL A 597 -12.65 29.51 0.90
C VAL A 597 -13.59 29.25 2.08
N VAL A 598 -13.37 28.14 2.79
CA VAL A 598 -14.18 27.79 3.96
C VAL A 598 -13.28 27.62 5.17
N ILE A 599 -13.55 28.39 6.23
CA ILE A 599 -12.80 28.32 7.49
C ILE A 599 -13.61 27.51 8.48
N PHE A 600 -13.10 26.32 8.83
CA PHE A 600 -13.72 25.44 9.81
C PHE A 600 -13.17 25.67 11.20
N PRO A 601 -14.01 25.71 12.26
CA PRO A 601 -13.56 25.76 13.64
C PRO A 601 -12.70 24.55 14.05
N THR A 602 -13.11 23.36 13.60
CA THR A 602 -12.49 22.07 13.93
C THR A 602 -12.42 21.17 12.69
N SER A 603 -11.51 20.18 12.73
CA SER A 603 -11.41 19.16 11.66
C SER A 603 -12.54 18.12 11.83
N ARG A 604 -13.43 18.04 10.83
CA ARG A 604 -14.50 17.05 10.74
C ARG A 604 -14.60 16.54 9.31
N ASP A 605 -14.51 15.22 9.15
CA ASP A 605 -14.47 14.59 7.82
C ASP A 605 -15.83 14.64 7.11
N ASP A 606 -16.94 14.51 7.84
CA ASP A 606 -18.30 14.62 7.30
C ASP A 606 -18.54 15.97 6.63
N ARG A 607 -18.19 17.06 7.29
CA ARG A 607 -18.31 18.43 6.80
C ARG A 607 -17.39 18.70 5.61
N TYR A 608 -16.12 18.27 5.72
CA TYR A 608 -15.16 18.38 4.63
C TYR A 608 -15.64 17.65 3.38
N SER A 609 -16.13 16.41 3.53
CA SER A 609 -16.67 15.61 2.44
C SER A 609 -17.90 16.24 1.79
N ALA A 610 -18.82 16.80 2.58
CA ALA A 610 -20.02 17.46 2.08
C ALA A 610 -19.67 18.72 1.26
N VAL A 611 -18.77 19.57 1.76
CA VAL A 611 -18.31 20.78 1.04
C VAL A 611 -17.56 20.40 -0.23
N LYS A 612 -16.65 19.42 -0.16
CA LYS A 612 -15.91 18.98 -1.35
C LYS A 612 -16.82 18.35 -2.40
N LYS A 613 -17.79 17.55 -1.99
CA LYS A 613 -18.78 16.97 -2.91
C LYS A 613 -19.60 18.05 -3.61
N LEU A 614 -20.09 19.07 -2.88
CA LEU A 614 -20.78 20.20 -3.47
C LEU A 614 -19.90 20.92 -4.50
N CYS A 615 -18.70 21.36 -4.10
CA CYS A 615 -17.80 22.16 -4.94
C CYS A 615 -17.14 21.39 -6.09
N CYS A 616 -17.15 20.05 -6.06
CA CYS A 616 -16.52 19.25 -7.14
C CYS A 616 -17.54 18.61 -8.07
N VAL A 617 -18.82 18.45 -7.65
CA VAL A 617 -19.83 17.70 -8.41
C VAL A 617 -21.07 18.53 -8.73
N GLU A 618 -21.65 19.23 -7.72
CA GLU A 618 -22.94 19.92 -7.87
C GLU A 618 -22.78 21.34 -8.38
N CYS A 619 -21.79 22.07 -7.82
CA CYS A 619 -21.46 23.44 -8.18
C CYS A 619 -19.95 23.51 -8.43
N PRO A 620 -19.47 23.18 -9.66
CA PRO A 620 -18.06 22.99 -9.95
C PRO A 620 -17.27 24.29 -9.82
N VAL A 621 -16.68 24.49 -8.64
CA VAL A 621 -15.87 25.65 -8.30
C VAL A 621 -14.66 25.19 -7.46
N PRO A 622 -13.44 25.64 -7.73
CA PRO A 622 -12.29 25.35 -6.89
C PRO A 622 -12.52 25.79 -5.44
N SER A 623 -12.12 24.94 -4.49
CA SER A 623 -12.36 25.22 -3.08
C SER A 623 -11.14 25.01 -2.20
N GLN A 624 -10.98 25.87 -1.19
CA GLN A 624 -9.95 25.81 -0.16
C GLN A 624 -10.59 25.70 1.22
N VAL A 625 -10.30 24.62 1.93
CA VAL A 625 -10.72 24.44 3.32
C VAL A 625 -9.55 24.76 4.25
N ILE A 626 -9.79 25.55 5.27
CA ILE A 626 -8.82 26.00 6.26
C ILE A 626 -9.39 25.70 7.65
N ILE A 627 -8.56 25.17 8.55
CA ILE A 627 -8.96 25.04 9.96
C ILE A 627 -8.51 26.30 10.70
N ALA A 628 -9.40 26.96 11.44
CA ALA A 628 -9.14 28.21 12.15
C ALA A 628 -7.87 28.16 13.03
N LYS A 629 -7.62 27.03 13.70
CA LYS A 629 -6.38 26.80 14.48
C LYS A 629 -5.10 27.01 13.66
N THR A 630 -5.13 26.70 12.35
CA THR A 630 -3.94 26.78 11.48
C THR A 630 -3.51 28.22 11.19
N ILE A 631 -4.45 29.14 11.16
CA ILE A 631 -4.24 30.56 10.84
C ILE A 631 -4.35 31.47 12.07
N LYS A 632 -4.59 30.91 13.26
CA LYS A 632 -4.70 31.69 14.52
C LYS A 632 -3.35 32.15 15.08
N ASP A 633 -2.25 31.43 14.73
CA ASP A 633 -0.90 31.73 15.27
C ASP A 633 -0.28 32.93 14.52
N GLN A 634 -0.20 34.09 15.19
CA GLN A 634 0.34 35.34 14.66
C GLN A 634 1.78 35.22 14.10
N LYS A 635 2.61 34.35 14.67
CA LYS A 635 3.98 34.12 14.21
C LYS A 635 4.05 33.34 12.91
N LYS A 636 3.02 32.57 12.59
CA LYS A 636 3.00 31.65 11.44
C LYS A 636 2.02 32.05 10.35
N ILE A 637 1.05 32.93 10.66
CA ILE A 637 -0.02 33.29 9.74
C ILE A 637 0.50 33.73 8.37
N ARG A 638 1.56 34.53 8.31
CA ARG A 638 2.15 34.99 7.05
C ARG A 638 2.63 33.83 6.19
N SER A 639 3.44 32.93 6.72
CA SER A 639 3.99 31.78 5.95
C SER A 639 2.91 30.76 5.58
N VAL A 640 1.89 30.61 6.41
CA VAL A 640 0.74 29.74 6.14
C VAL A 640 -0.12 30.34 5.03
N THR A 641 -0.42 31.62 5.12
CA THR A 641 -1.23 32.36 4.11
C THR A 641 -0.53 32.38 2.74
N GLN A 642 0.80 32.60 2.69
CA GLN A 642 1.56 32.50 1.44
C GLN A 642 1.39 31.12 0.77
N LYS A 643 1.51 30.03 1.53
CA LYS A 643 1.31 28.68 1.01
C LYS A 643 -0.13 28.45 0.51
N ILE A 644 -1.11 28.96 1.23
CA ILE A 644 -2.52 28.88 0.81
C ILE A 644 -2.77 29.69 -0.45
N ALA A 645 -2.19 30.89 -0.56
CA ALA A 645 -2.32 31.72 -1.76
C ALA A 645 -1.71 31.02 -3.01
N LEU A 646 -0.55 30.37 -2.86
CA LEU A 646 0.04 29.55 -3.93
C LEU A 646 -0.86 28.37 -4.32
N GLN A 647 -1.46 27.66 -3.33
CA GLN A 647 -2.41 26.57 -3.61
C GLN A 647 -3.65 27.09 -4.33
N ILE A 648 -4.18 28.25 -3.95
CA ILE A 648 -5.31 28.90 -4.62
C ILE A 648 -4.95 29.24 -6.06
N ASN A 649 -3.79 29.86 -6.31
CA ASN A 649 -3.30 30.15 -7.66
C ASN A 649 -3.28 28.90 -8.55
N VAL A 650 -2.74 27.81 -8.06
CA VAL A 650 -2.67 26.52 -8.78
C VAL A 650 -4.06 25.93 -9.05
N LYS A 651 -4.97 26.00 -8.08
CA LYS A 651 -6.36 25.54 -8.24
C LYS A 651 -7.14 26.34 -9.27
N LEU A 652 -6.74 27.57 -9.50
CA LEU A 652 -7.30 28.46 -10.53
C LEU A 652 -6.65 28.26 -11.91
N GLY A 653 -5.63 27.39 -12.03
CA GLY A 653 -4.91 27.10 -13.28
C GLY A 653 -3.60 27.89 -13.44
N GLY A 654 -3.11 28.55 -12.37
CA GLY A 654 -1.81 29.22 -12.38
C GLY A 654 -0.63 28.26 -12.25
N GLU A 655 0.55 28.74 -12.60
CA GLU A 655 1.82 28.00 -12.59
C GLU A 655 2.79 28.67 -11.62
N LEU A 656 3.42 27.89 -10.73
CA LEU A 656 4.29 28.44 -9.70
C LEU A 656 5.74 28.58 -10.17
N TRP A 657 6.32 27.50 -10.63
CA TRP A 657 7.68 27.40 -11.20
C TRP A 657 7.72 26.36 -12.30
N ALA A 658 8.74 26.39 -13.12
CA ALA A 658 8.98 25.40 -14.17
C ALA A 658 10.42 24.92 -14.16
N LEU A 659 10.69 23.88 -14.95
CA LEU A 659 12.01 23.42 -15.30
C LEU A 659 12.16 23.35 -16.81
N HIS A 660 13.38 23.52 -17.30
CA HIS A 660 13.65 23.29 -18.71
C HIS A 660 13.61 21.80 -19.03
N ILE A 661 12.67 21.38 -19.89
CA ILE A 661 12.53 20.02 -20.42
C ILE A 661 12.86 20.09 -21.90
N PRO A 662 14.01 19.52 -22.35
CA PRO A 662 14.48 19.68 -23.74
C PRO A 662 13.78 18.71 -24.71
N MET A 663 12.47 18.50 -24.56
CA MET A 663 11.65 17.67 -25.43
C MET A 663 10.43 18.47 -25.90
N SER A 664 10.22 18.50 -27.20
CA SER A 664 9.01 19.05 -27.81
C SER A 664 7.91 17.99 -27.86
N ASN A 665 6.67 18.42 -27.90
CA ASN A 665 5.47 17.57 -28.05
C ASN A 665 5.42 16.36 -27.08
N LEU A 666 5.94 16.56 -25.86
CA LEU A 666 5.95 15.56 -24.80
C LEU A 666 4.66 15.64 -23.99
N MET A 667 3.98 14.50 -23.83
CA MET A 667 2.93 14.31 -22.84
C MET A 667 3.46 13.40 -21.72
N VAL A 668 3.38 13.85 -20.47
CA VAL A 668 3.71 13.05 -19.28
C VAL A 668 2.42 12.69 -18.56
N VAL A 669 2.24 11.41 -18.26
CA VAL A 669 1.04 10.87 -17.62
C VAL A 669 1.38 10.25 -16.28
N GLY A 670 0.56 10.47 -15.28
CA GLY A 670 0.63 9.82 -13.97
C GLY A 670 -0.65 9.05 -13.66
N ILE A 671 -0.51 7.83 -13.17
CA ILE A 671 -1.62 6.94 -12.85
C ILE A 671 -1.39 6.34 -11.47
N ASP A 672 -2.42 6.37 -10.59
CA ASP A 672 -2.42 5.70 -9.30
C ASP A 672 -3.82 5.22 -8.93
N VAL A 673 -3.92 4.16 -8.11
CA VAL A 673 -5.21 3.59 -7.68
C VAL A 673 -5.35 3.72 -6.16
N TYR A 674 -6.48 4.26 -5.73
CA TYR A 674 -6.89 4.32 -4.33
C TYR A 674 -7.85 3.16 -4.01
N HIS A 675 -7.50 2.39 -2.96
CA HIS A 675 -8.36 1.36 -2.40
C HIS A 675 -8.92 1.80 -1.05
N ASP A 676 -10.24 1.87 -0.93
CA ASP A 676 -10.88 2.11 0.37
C ASP A 676 -10.72 0.86 1.25
N ALA A 677 -10.26 1.05 2.49
CA ALA A 677 -10.15 -0.03 3.46
C ALA A 677 -11.52 -0.59 3.90
N THR A 678 -12.60 0.15 3.68
CA THR A 678 -13.97 -0.27 4.00
C THR A 678 -14.44 -1.33 3.00
N ARG A 679 -14.93 -2.44 3.53
CA ARG A 679 -15.33 -3.60 2.72
C ARG A 679 -16.46 -3.22 1.74
N GLY A 680 -16.28 -3.56 0.46
CA GLY A 680 -17.30 -3.41 -0.58
C GLY A 680 -17.31 -2.06 -1.31
N LYS A 681 -16.47 -1.09 -0.92
CA LYS A 681 -16.34 0.16 -1.67
C LYS A 681 -15.48 -0.01 -2.93
N ARG A 682 -15.83 0.74 -3.98
CA ARG A 682 -15.13 0.74 -5.27
C ARG A 682 -13.70 1.29 -5.12
N SER A 683 -12.78 0.74 -5.90
CA SER A 683 -11.44 1.32 -6.10
C SER A 683 -11.53 2.47 -7.10
N ILE A 684 -10.68 3.48 -6.93
CA ILE A 684 -10.66 4.67 -7.77
C ILE A 684 -9.30 4.80 -8.41
N ALA A 685 -9.25 4.76 -9.73
CA ALA A 685 -8.06 5.10 -10.49
C ALA A 685 -8.06 6.60 -10.81
N GLY A 686 -6.97 7.28 -10.46
CA GLY A 686 -6.69 8.65 -10.85
C GLY A 686 -5.75 8.67 -12.06
N PHE A 687 -6.09 9.46 -13.05
CA PHE A 687 -5.32 9.69 -14.27
C PHE A 687 -5.05 11.19 -14.41
N VAL A 688 -3.79 11.58 -14.55
CA VAL A 688 -3.38 12.98 -14.70
C VAL A 688 -2.35 13.08 -15.82
N SER A 689 -2.54 13.99 -16.78
CA SER A 689 -1.63 14.19 -17.92
C SER A 689 -1.22 15.65 -18.07
N SER A 690 0.01 15.89 -18.49
CA SER A 690 0.46 17.25 -18.82
C SER A 690 -0.16 17.72 -20.14
N THR A 691 -0.49 19.04 -20.22
CA THR A 691 -1.09 19.65 -21.41
C THR A 691 -0.21 20.71 -22.06
N ASN A 692 0.92 21.07 -21.43
CA ASN A 692 1.84 22.07 -21.97
C ASN A 692 3.30 21.58 -21.99
N ARG A 693 4.15 22.25 -22.75
CA ARG A 693 5.57 21.90 -22.96
C ARG A 693 6.38 21.81 -21.67
N HIS A 694 6.08 22.63 -20.67
CA HIS A 694 6.82 22.67 -19.41
C HIS A 694 6.33 21.65 -18.38
N CYS A 695 5.29 20.85 -18.70
CA CYS A 695 4.63 19.90 -17.79
C CYS A 695 4.17 20.57 -16.49
N THR A 696 3.65 21.79 -16.59
CA THR A 696 3.18 22.60 -15.46
C THR A 696 1.67 22.76 -15.41
N ARG A 697 0.96 22.48 -16.52
CA ARG A 697 -0.50 22.41 -16.63
C ARG A 697 -0.97 20.98 -16.81
N TRP A 698 -2.05 20.63 -16.15
CA TRP A 698 -2.46 19.24 -15.98
C TRP A 698 -3.96 19.07 -16.28
N TYR A 699 -4.27 18.00 -17.00
CA TYR A 699 -5.62 17.49 -17.21
C TYR A 699 -5.85 16.23 -16.38
N SER A 700 -7.03 16.07 -15.79
CA SER A 700 -7.29 14.99 -14.85
C SER A 700 -8.62 14.27 -15.11
N ARG A 701 -8.63 12.95 -14.93
CA ARG A 701 -9.81 12.07 -15.01
C ARG A 701 -9.76 11.00 -13.92
N VAL A 702 -10.91 10.40 -13.64
CA VAL A 702 -11.02 9.27 -12.71
C VAL A 702 -11.77 8.10 -13.33
N CYS A 703 -11.43 6.88 -12.91
CA CYS A 703 -12.17 5.67 -13.24
C CYS A 703 -12.60 4.95 -11.96
N PHE A 704 -13.87 4.51 -11.92
CA PHE A 704 -14.40 3.69 -10.83
C PHE A 704 -14.27 2.21 -11.18
N GLN A 705 -13.66 1.44 -10.30
CA GLN A 705 -13.33 0.03 -10.49
C GLN A 705 -13.99 -0.86 -9.44
N LEU A 706 -13.90 -2.18 -9.64
CA LEU A 706 -14.33 -3.16 -8.65
C LEU A 706 -13.52 -3.02 -7.35
N PRO A 707 -14.09 -3.38 -6.19
CA PRO A 707 -13.38 -3.33 -4.91
C PRO A 707 -12.09 -4.17 -4.94
N GLY A 708 -10.96 -3.52 -4.61
CA GLY A 708 -9.64 -4.17 -4.59
C GLY A 708 -9.00 -4.44 -5.95
N GLN A 709 -9.60 -3.95 -7.04
CA GLN A 709 -9.03 -4.07 -8.39
C GLN A 709 -7.91 -3.02 -8.55
N GLU A 710 -6.68 -3.47 -8.81
CA GLU A 710 -5.52 -2.61 -9.08
C GLU A 710 -5.36 -2.32 -10.58
N LEU A 711 -5.54 -3.34 -11.44
CA LEU A 711 -5.46 -3.17 -12.89
C LEU A 711 -6.64 -2.36 -13.42
N ILE A 712 -6.38 -1.45 -14.34
CA ILE A 712 -7.35 -0.44 -14.78
C ILE A 712 -7.95 -0.81 -16.13
N ASP A 713 -9.28 -0.83 -16.21
CA ASP A 713 -10.02 -1.15 -17.44
C ASP A 713 -10.47 0.10 -18.24
N GLY A 714 -10.36 1.30 -17.63
CA GLY A 714 -10.83 2.55 -18.25
C GLY A 714 -9.74 3.44 -18.85
N LEU A 715 -8.52 2.95 -19.04
CA LEU A 715 -7.38 3.76 -19.52
C LEU A 715 -7.57 4.31 -20.93
N LYS A 716 -8.19 3.53 -21.80
CA LYS A 716 -8.49 3.97 -23.18
C LYS A 716 -9.29 5.27 -23.19
N MET A 717 -10.36 5.37 -22.40
CA MET A 717 -11.19 6.56 -22.32
C MET A 717 -10.42 7.77 -21.73
N CYS A 718 -9.66 7.55 -20.65
CA CYS A 718 -8.88 8.61 -20.02
C CYS A 718 -7.81 9.16 -20.98
N MET A 719 -7.06 8.28 -21.64
CA MET A 719 -6.00 8.68 -22.57
C MET A 719 -6.58 9.38 -23.80
N THR A 720 -7.70 8.88 -24.37
CA THR A 720 -8.38 9.55 -25.48
C THR A 720 -8.78 10.97 -25.14
N SER A 721 -9.37 11.18 -23.94
CA SER A 721 -9.77 12.53 -23.48
C SER A 721 -8.54 13.42 -23.27
N ALA A 722 -7.46 12.88 -22.73
CA ALA A 722 -6.21 13.59 -22.48
C ALA A 722 -5.52 14.05 -23.79
N ILE A 723 -5.46 13.19 -24.81
CA ILE A 723 -4.87 13.51 -26.12
C ILE A 723 -5.72 14.60 -26.80
N ARG A 724 -7.04 14.53 -26.73
CA ARG A 724 -7.92 15.59 -27.26
C ARG A 724 -7.62 16.94 -26.56
N LYS A 725 -7.50 16.92 -25.24
CA LYS A 725 -7.18 18.14 -24.48
C LYS A 725 -5.79 18.66 -24.78
N TYR A 726 -4.82 17.80 -24.97
CA TYR A 726 -3.48 18.19 -25.40
C TYR A 726 -3.51 18.87 -26.76
N HIS A 727 -4.24 18.31 -27.74
CA HIS A 727 -4.42 18.86 -29.07
C HIS A 727 -5.14 20.23 -29.05
N GLU A 728 -6.19 20.35 -28.21
CA GLU A 728 -6.92 21.62 -28.01
C GLU A 728 -5.98 22.75 -27.58
N VAL A 729 -5.03 22.46 -26.68
CA VAL A 729 -4.10 23.44 -26.11
C VAL A 729 -2.92 23.74 -27.04
N ASN A 730 -2.36 22.72 -27.73
CA ASN A 730 -1.11 22.86 -28.48
C ASN A 730 -1.30 22.87 -30.00
N HIS A 731 -2.52 22.60 -30.50
CA HIS A 731 -2.86 22.43 -31.91
C HIS A 731 -2.06 21.31 -32.62
N ASN A 732 -1.37 20.46 -31.84
CA ASN A 732 -0.61 19.29 -32.28
C ASN A 732 -0.88 18.12 -31.34
N PHE A 733 -0.76 16.90 -31.85
CA PHE A 733 -0.76 15.70 -31.03
C PHE A 733 0.60 15.48 -30.37
N PRO A 734 0.68 14.80 -29.20
CA PRO A 734 1.95 14.46 -28.61
C PRO A 734 2.69 13.42 -29.45
N ASP A 735 3.97 13.69 -29.78
CA ASP A 735 4.84 12.73 -30.47
C ASP A 735 5.40 11.68 -29.52
N LYS A 736 5.52 12.05 -28.25
CA LYS A 736 6.10 11.24 -27.20
C LYS A 736 5.25 11.24 -25.94
N ILE A 737 4.94 10.04 -25.42
CA ILE A 737 4.10 9.86 -24.23
C ILE A 737 4.88 9.04 -23.20
N ILE A 738 5.09 9.61 -21.99
CA ILE A 738 5.74 8.92 -20.89
C ILE A 738 4.70 8.72 -19.80
N VAL A 739 4.41 7.46 -19.48
CA VAL A 739 3.43 7.07 -18.47
C VAL A 739 4.14 6.58 -17.20
N PHE A 740 3.91 7.24 -16.08
CA PHE A 740 4.34 6.80 -14.76
C PHE A 740 3.17 6.15 -14.03
N ARG A 741 3.26 4.84 -13.76
CA ARG A 741 2.22 4.00 -13.13
C ARG A 741 2.63 3.64 -11.70
N ASP A 742 2.02 4.28 -10.70
CA ASP A 742 2.28 4.02 -9.28
C ASP A 742 1.36 2.90 -8.73
N GLY A 743 1.79 2.21 -7.70
CA GLY A 743 0.98 1.24 -6.92
C GLY A 743 1.09 -0.22 -7.36
N VAL A 744 1.73 -0.53 -8.46
CA VAL A 744 1.81 -1.91 -9.03
C VAL A 744 2.81 -2.78 -8.26
N GLY A 745 2.38 -3.98 -7.86
CA GLY A 745 3.24 -4.99 -7.24
C GLY A 745 4.01 -5.84 -8.28
N ASP A 746 5.09 -6.49 -7.83
CA ASP A 746 5.98 -7.28 -8.71
C ASP A 746 5.26 -8.36 -9.52
N GLY A 747 4.29 -9.05 -8.92
CA GLY A 747 3.51 -10.07 -9.63
C GLY A 747 2.56 -9.57 -10.71
N GLN A 748 2.42 -8.24 -10.85
CA GLN A 748 1.51 -7.61 -11.81
C GLN A 748 2.23 -6.89 -12.96
N LEU A 749 3.57 -6.85 -12.95
CA LEU A 749 4.36 -6.13 -13.96
C LEU A 749 4.05 -6.58 -15.40
N ASN A 750 4.06 -7.90 -15.65
CA ASN A 750 3.76 -8.47 -16.97
C ASN A 750 2.32 -8.16 -17.42
N VAL A 751 1.37 -8.15 -16.47
CA VAL A 751 -0.04 -7.86 -16.79
C VAL A 751 -0.22 -6.38 -17.11
N VAL A 752 0.47 -5.47 -16.43
CA VAL A 752 0.48 -4.04 -16.78
C VAL A 752 1.10 -3.84 -18.16
N GLY A 753 2.25 -4.50 -18.45
CA GLY A 753 2.93 -4.44 -19.73
C GLY A 753 2.11 -4.99 -20.91
N GLY A 754 1.16 -5.90 -20.67
CA GLY A 754 0.18 -6.37 -21.65
C GLY A 754 -1.11 -5.55 -21.59
N HIS A 755 -1.97 -5.83 -20.60
CA HIS A 755 -3.36 -5.35 -20.53
C HIS A 755 -3.50 -3.82 -20.50
N GLU A 756 -2.76 -3.11 -19.62
CA GLU A 756 -2.88 -1.64 -19.51
C GLU A 756 -2.23 -0.95 -20.75
N VAL A 757 -1.07 -1.45 -21.21
CA VAL A 757 -0.38 -0.91 -22.41
C VAL A 757 -1.23 -1.09 -23.66
N ASP A 758 -1.88 -2.23 -23.84
CA ASP A 758 -2.74 -2.46 -24.99
C ASP A 758 -3.95 -1.51 -25.03
N GLN A 759 -4.55 -1.21 -23.90
CA GLN A 759 -5.61 -0.20 -23.82
C GLN A 759 -5.10 1.20 -24.24
N LEU A 760 -3.88 1.58 -23.79
CA LEU A 760 -3.27 2.85 -24.17
C LEU A 760 -3.00 2.92 -25.68
N LYS A 761 -2.46 1.86 -26.29
CA LYS A 761 -2.23 1.78 -27.73
C LYS A 761 -3.53 1.82 -28.56
N GLN A 762 -4.56 1.12 -28.09
CA GLN A 762 -5.85 1.11 -28.78
C GLN A 762 -6.51 2.49 -28.88
N CYS A 763 -6.16 3.45 -28.01
CA CYS A 763 -6.72 4.79 -28.11
C CYS A 763 -6.12 5.59 -29.27
N PHE A 764 -4.88 5.33 -29.69
CA PHE A 764 -4.19 6.07 -30.74
C PHE A 764 -4.88 5.94 -32.08
N LYS A 765 -5.42 4.77 -32.42
CA LYS A 765 -6.18 4.51 -33.64
C LYS A 765 -7.42 5.41 -33.83
N GLN A 766 -7.90 6.05 -32.74
CA GLN A 766 -9.04 7.00 -32.81
C GLN A 766 -8.67 8.37 -33.38
N PHE A 767 -7.37 8.65 -33.51
CA PHE A 767 -6.84 9.94 -34.00
C PHE A 767 -6.28 9.87 -35.41
N GLY A 768 -6.42 8.74 -36.08
CA GLY A 768 -5.95 8.46 -37.44
C GLY A 768 -5.08 7.22 -37.48
N ASP A 769 -5.11 6.52 -38.66
CA ASP A 769 -4.36 5.27 -38.86
C ASP A 769 -2.82 5.49 -38.79
N ASN A 770 -2.36 6.71 -39.02
CA ASN A 770 -0.93 7.09 -38.98
C ASN A 770 -0.48 7.69 -37.64
N TYR A 771 -1.37 7.80 -36.65
CA TYR A 771 -0.97 8.35 -35.34
C TYR A 771 -0.44 7.25 -34.43
N GLU A 772 0.86 7.09 -34.39
CA GLU A 772 1.58 6.15 -33.53
C GLU A 772 2.66 6.89 -32.72
N PRO A 773 2.27 7.55 -31.60
CA PRO A 773 3.23 8.24 -30.74
C PRO A 773 4.18 7.23 -30.08
N SER A 774 5.44 7.61 -29.96
CA SER A 774 6.39 6.82 -29.16
C SER A 774 6.01 6.86 -27.68
N MET A 775 5.93 5.68 -27.04
CA MET A 775 5.45 5.58 -25.68
C MET A 775 6.39 4.75 -24.80
N SER A 776 6.64 5.23 -23.57
CA SER A 776 7.27 4.43 -22.50
C SER A 776 6.32 4.36 -21.31
N VAL A 777 6.18 3.16 -20.74
CA VAL A 777 5.39 2.92 -19.52
C VAL A 777 6.32 2.46 -18.41
N VAL A 778 6.39 3.26 -17.36
CA VAL A 778 7.31 3.10 -16.24
C VAL A 778 6.52 2.87 -14.96
N VAL A 779 6.65 1.69 -14.38
CA VAL A 779 6.08 1.39 -13.05
C VAL A 779 6.94 2.04 -11.98
N VAL A 780 6.28 2.76 -11.06
CA VAL A 780 6.92 3.50 -9.98
C VAL A 780 6.62 2.82 -8.64
N GLN A 781 7.64 2.27 -8.00
CA GLN A 781 7.51 1.59 -6.70
C GLN A 781 8.16 2.42 -5.59
N LYS A 782 7.34 3.01 -4.73
CA LYS A 782 7.80 3.85 -3.61
C LYS A 782 7.91 3.10 -2.27
N ARG A 783 7.21 1.96 -2.11
CA ARG A 783 7.18 1.16 -0.88
C ARG A 783 8.08 -0.06 -0.99
N ILE A 784 9.38 0.20 -1.12
CA ILE A 784 10.42 -0.83 -1.27
C ILE A 784 11.28 -0.94 -0.01
N ASN A 785 11.91 -2.09 0.17
CA ASN A 785 12.82 -2.35 1.30
C ASN A 785 14.29 -2.12 0.95
N ALA A 786 14.62 -1.84 -0.31
CA ALA A 786 15.96 -1.42 -0.71
C ALA A 786 16.33 -0.09 -0.03
N ARG A 787 17.55 -0.02 0.48
CA ARG A 787 18.17 1.19 1.06
C ARG A 787 19.56 1.36 0.46
N ILE A 788 19.88 2.60 0.15
CA ILE A 788 21.15 2.99 -0.45
C ILE A 788 21.81 3.98 0.51
N PHE A 789 23.08 3.80 0.73
CA PHE A 789 23.90 4.59 1.65
C PHE A 789 25.12 5.12 0.93
N MET A 790 25.52 6.34 1.24
CA MET A 790 26.76 6.94 0.79
C MET A 790 27.84 6.72 1.84
N LYS A 791 29.00 6.22 1.43
CA LYS A 791 30.15 6.09 2.30
C LYS A 791 30.90 7.42 2.36
N THR A 792 31.05 7.96 3.55
CA THR A 792 31.90 9.12 3.83
C THR A 792 33.14 8.71 4.62
N ASN A 793 34.06 9.63 4.80
CA ASN A 793 35.27 9.36 5.59
C ASN A 793 34.97 9.08 7.07
N ARG A 794 33.80 9.45 7.56
CA ARG A 794 33.42 9.29 8.98
C ARG A 794 32.48 8.11 9.20
N ASP A 795 31.45 7.94 8.35
CA ASP A 795 30.42 6.93 8.54
C ASP A 795 29.53 6.80 7.27
N LEU A 796 28.44 6.06 7.38
CA LEU A 796 27.40 6.01 6.34
C LEU A 796 26.39 7.15 6.50
N GLU A 797 26.13 7.84 5.43
CA GLU A 797 25.17 8.94 5.32
C GLU A 797 24.10 8.65 4.26
N ASN A 798 23.06 9.49 4.23
CA ASN A 798 22.09 9.45 3.15
C ASN A 798 22.73 9.97 1.86
N PRO A 799 22.52 9.30 0.72
CA PRO A 799 22.98 9.84 -0.55
C PRO A 799 22.23 11.15 -0.89
N PRO A 800 22.86 12.07 -1.62
CA PRO A 800 22.26 13.33 -2.00
C PRO A 800 21.11 13.14 -2.98
N PRO A 801 20.16 14.10 -3.07
CA PRO A 801 19.16 14.12 -4.13
C PRO A 801 19.79 14.05 -5.53
N GLY A 802 19.13 13.34 -6.43
CA GLY A 802 19.65 13.06 -7.78
C GLY A 802 20.55 11.83 -7.86
N THR A 803 20.75 11.07 -6.76
CA THR A 803 21.52 9.81 -6.81
C THR A 803 20.72 8.72 -7.55
N VAL A 804 21.35 8.15 -8.58
CA VAL A 804 20.82 7.07 -9.43
C VAL A 804 21.68 5.82 -9.28
N VAL A 805 21.03 4.67 -9.19
CA VAL A 805 21.65 3.32 -9.25
C VAL A 805 20.89 2.51 -10.28
N ASP A 806 21.55 2.06 -11.34
CA ASP A 806 20.97 1.38 -12.50
C ASP A 806 21.70 0.10 -12.89
N HIS A 807 22.44 -0.51 -11.95
CA HIS A 807 23.14 -1.79 -12.12
C HIS A 807 23.32 -2.52 -10.80
N GLN A 808 23.77 -3.77 -10.83
CA GLN A 808 24.08 -4.69 -9.74
C GLN A 808 22.87 -5.08 -8.88
N ILE A 809 22.16 -4.10 -8.27
CA ILE A 809 20.96 -4.36 -7.44
C ILE A 809 19.65 -4.22 -8.23
N THR A 810 19.75 -3.90 -9.51
CA THR A 810 18.67 -3.89 -10.49
C THR A 810 18.22 -5.29 -10.87
N ARG A 811 17.04 -5.43 -11.46
CA ARG A 811 16.49 -6.70 -11.91
C ARG A 811 17.22 -7.19 -13.15
N ARG A 812 17.29 -8.48 -13.32
CA ARG A 812 17.91 -9.10 -14.48
C ARG A 812 17.11 -8.96 -15.76
N ASP A 813 15.78 -9.09 -15.67
CA ASP A 813 14.89 -9.25 -16.83
C ASP A 813 14.22 -7.95 -17.29
N TRP A 814 14.48 -6.83 -16.60
CA TRP A 814 13.87 -5.53 -16.85
C TRP A 814 14.93 -4.45 -16.92
N TYR A 815 14.67 -3.41 -17.74
CA TYR A 815 15.36 -2.15 -17.55
C TYR A 815 14.72 -1.44 -16.35
N ASP A 816 15.48 -1.27 -15.29
CA ASP A 816 15.04 -0.59 -14.08
C ASP A 816 16.18 0.19 -13.41
N PHE A 817 15.82 1.15 -12.57
CA PHE A 817 16.78 1.94 -11.82
C PHE A 817 16.17 2.45 -10.52
N TYR A 818 17.05 2.75 -9.56
CA TYR A 818 16.71 3.39 -8.30
C TYR A 818 17.09 4.87 -8.35
N LEU A 819 16.20 5.74 -7.87
CA LEU A 819 16.42 7.19 -7.78
C LEU A 819 16.15 7.67 -6.36
N VAL A 820 17.14 8.36 -5.77
CA VAL A 820 16.97 9.14 -4.55
C VAL A 820 16.66 10.57 -4.95
N SER A 821 15.41 10.96 -4.92
CA SER A 821 15.00 12.30 -5.39
C SER A 821 14.98 13.36 -4.29
N GLN A 822 14.84 12.96 -3.02
CA GLN A 822 14.59 13.86 -1.91
C GLN A 822 15.67 13.79 -0.82
N HIS A 823 15.87 14.89 -0.14
CA HIS A 823 16.64 14.97 1.10
C HIS A 823 15.77 14.64 2.31
N VAL A 824 16.32 13.95 3.32
CA VAL A 824 15.67 13.71 4.61
C VAL A 824 16.56 14.15 5.76
N ARG A 825 16.01 14.94 6.67
CA ARG A 825 16.74 15.49 7.84
C ARG A 825 16.94 14.48 8.96
N GLN A 826 16.13 13.43 9.02
CA GLN A 826 16.18 12.40 10.08
C GLN A 826 15.86 11.02 9.48
N GLY A 827 16.60 10.00 9.93
CA GLY A 827 16.43 8.63 9.47
C GLY A 827 17.15 8.35 8.16
N THR A 828 16.75 7.30 7.48
CA THR A 828 17.33 6.85 6.21
C THR A 828 16.38 7.19 5.06
N VAL A 829 16.92 7.80 4.00
CA VAL A 829 16.17 8.05 2.77
C VAL A 829 15.79 6.73 2.10
N SER A 830 14.58 6.66 1.59
CA SER A 830 14.15 5.53 0.76
C SER A 830 14.22 5.93 -0.70
N PRO A 831 14.94 5.22 -1.54
CA PRO A 831 14.90 5.42 -2.98
C PRO A 831 13.53 5.06 -3.53
N THR A 832 13.25 5.51 -4.74
CA THR A 832 12.11 5.07 -5.55
C THR A 832 12.64 4.18 -6.65
N HIS A 833 11.96 3.07 -6.90
CA HIS A 833 12.32 2.09 -7.93
C HIS A 833 11.45 2.32 -9.16
N TYR A 834 12.08 2.50 -10.31
CA TYR A 834 11.46 2.72 -11.62
C TYR A 834 11.72 1.49 -12.48
N ILE A 835 10.67 0.88 -13.02
CA ILE A 835 10.74 -0.33 -13.85
C ILE A 835 10.04 -0.06 -15.17
N VAL A 836 10.78 -0.13 -16.26
CA VAL A 836 10.24 0.09 -17.61
C VAL A 836 9.59 -1.18 -18.10
N VAL A 837 8.26 -1.22 -18.14
CA VAL A 837 7.47 -2.39 -18.55
C VAL A 837 7.13 -2.38 -20.03
N TYR A 838 7.23 -1.21 -20.68
CA TYR A 838 7.06 -1.05 -22.11
C TYR A 838 7.84 0.17 -22.58
N ASP A 839 8.56 0.05 -23.69
CA ASP A 839 9.26 1.19 -24.32
C ASP A 839 9.28 1.05 -25.84
N SER A 840 8.71 2.02 -26.53
CA SER A 840 8.87 2.24 -27.99
C SER A 840 9.53 3.58 -28.30
N SER A 841 9.93 4.33 -27.25
CA SER A 841 10.52 5.66 -27.41
C SER A 841 12.01 5.63 -27.74
N ASN A 842 12.68 4.50 -27.53
CA ASN A 842 14.13 4.32 -27.64
C ASN A 842 14.92 5.42 -26.90
N MET A 843 14.37 5.85 -25.76
CA MET A 843 14.98 6.91 -24.97
C MET A 843 16.24 6.39 -24.28
N LYS A 844 17.35 7.14 -24.36
CA LYS A 844 18.56 6.78 -23.61
C LYS A 844 18.28 6.73 -22.12
N PRO A 845 18.93 5.82 -21.37
CA PRO A 845 18.77 5.73 -19.91
C PRO A 845 18.91 7.06 -19.20
N ASP A 846 19.94 7.84 -19.53
CA ASP A 846 20.18 9.15 -18.94
C ASP A 846 19.01 10.13 -19.11
N HIS A 847 18.38 10.11 -20.28
CA HIS A 847 17.24 10.99 -20.55
C HIS A 847 16.01 10.60 -19.72
N LEU A 848 15.71 9.30 -19.60
CA LEU A 848 14.57 8.83 -18.80
C LEU A 848 14.81 9.05 -17.30
N GLN A 849 16.02 8.74 -16.82
CA GLN A 849 16.42 8.94 -15.43
C GLN A 849 16.36 10.43 -15.06
N ARG A 850 16.89 11.31 -15.91
CA ARG A 850 16.86 12.75 -15.69
C ARG A 850 15.45 13.32 -15.78
N LEU A 851 14.62 12.87 -16.74
CA LEU A 851 13.22 13.26 -16.81
C LEU A 851 12.46 12.84 -15.56
N SER A 852 12.67 11.60 -15.09
CA SER A 852 12.08 11.12 -13.85
C SER A 852 12.46 12.00 -12.66
N TYR A 853 13.72 12.42 -12.57
CA TYR A 853 14.17 13.35 -11.52
C TYR A 853 13.55 14.75 -11.68
N LYS A 854 13.50 15.32 -12.90
CA LYS A 854 12.83 16.60 -13.16
C LYS A 854 11.36 16.58 -12.74
N MET A 855 10.66 15.49 -13.02
CA MET A 855 9.25 15.37 -12.63
C MET A 855 9.03 15.37 -11.10
N THR A 856 10.05 15.05 -10.29
CA THR A 856 9.92 15.15 -8.83
C THR A 856 9.93 16.58 -8.30
N HIS A 857 10.34 17.56 -9.08
CA HIS A 857 10.37 18.98 -8.72
C HIS A 857 9.05 19.71 -9.00
N LEU A 858 8.14 19.13 -9.79
CA LEU A 858 6.94 19.81 -10.29
C LEU A 858 5.68 19.59 -9.43
N TYR A 859 5.85 19.15 -8.19
CA TYR A 859 4.71 19.00 -7.26
C TYR A 859 4.46 20.32 -6.51
N TYR A 860 3.49 21.09 -6.97
CA TYR A 860 3.20 22.46 -6.50
C TYR A 860 2.71 22.59 -5.05
N ASN A 861 2.46 21.49 -4.36
CA ASN A 861 2.12 21.54 -2.93
C ASN A 861 3.34 21.55 -2.01
N TRP A 862 4.55 21.41 -2.58
CA TRP A 862 5.81 21.37 -1.84
C TRP A 862 6.95 22.01 -2.66
N PRO A 863 7.61 23.07 -2.15
CA PRO A 863 8.72 23.74 -2.85
C PRO A 863 10.06 23.01 -2.63
N GLY A 864 10.14 21.78 -3.06
CA GLY A 864 11.26 20.86 -2.99
C GLY A 864 10.93 19.61 -3.78
N THR A 865 11.88 18.70 -3.91
CA THR A 865 11.65 17.43 -4.57
C THR A 865 10.74 16.53 -3.73
N VAL A 866 9.91 15.75 -4.41
CA VAL A 866 9.08 14.71 -3.82
C VAL A 866 9.57 13.33 -4.26
N ARG A 867 9.14 12.29 -3.53
CA ARG A 867 9.65 10.93 -3.69
C ARG A 867 9.32 10.29 -5.05
N VAL A 868 8.19 10.67 -5.64
CA VAL A 868 7.69 10.13 -6.92
C VAL A 868 7.50 11.26 -7.93
N PRO A 869 7.43 10.99 -9.23
CA PRO A 869 7.07 12.01 -10.22
C PRO A 869 5.78 12.75 -9.86
N ALA A 870 5.73 14.06 -10.06
CA ALA A 870 4.58 14.90 -9.73
C ALA A 870 3.26 14.37 -10.30
N PRO A 871 3.15 13.88 -11.54
CA PRO A 871 1.91 13.33 -12.07
C PRO A 871 1.40 12.11 -11.27
N CYS A 872 2.29 11.24 -10.75
CA CYS A 872 1.88 10.16 -9.82
C CYS A 872 1.32 10.72 -8.52
N GLN A 873 1.97 11.74 -7.96
CA GLN A 873 1.50 12.36 -6.71
C GLN A 873 0.17 13.09 -6.91
N TYR A 874 -0.06 13.71 -8.07
CA TYR A 874 -1.33 14.33 -8.45
C TYR A 874 -2.43 13.27 -8.62
N ALA A 875 -2.15 12.18 -9.37
CA ALA A 875 -3.08 11.06 -9.54
C ALA A 875 -3.48 10.45 -8.18
N HIS A 876 -2.50 10.27 -7.27
CA HIS A 876 -2.74 9.82 -5.91
C HIS A 876 -3.67 10.75 -5.14
N LYS A 877 -3.44 12.07 -5.19
CA LYS A 877 -4.28 13.07 -4.52
C LYS A 877 -5.71 13.09 -5.06
N LEU A 878 -5.85 13.02 -6.39
CA LEU A 878 -7.15 12.97 -7.06
C LEU A 878 -7.93 11.71 -6.65
N ALA A 879 -7.31 10.52 -6.80
CA ALA A 879 -7.92 9.23 -6.45
C ALA A 879 -8.32 9.19 -4.96
N TYR A 880 -7.47 9.71 -4.07
CA TYR A 880 -7.74 9.81 -2.65
C TYR A 880 -8.94 10.74 -2.35
N LEU A 881 -8.99 11.95 -2.92
CA LEU A 881 -10.09 12.89 -2.71
C LEU A 881 -11.43 12.30 -3.16
N VAL A 882 -11.43 11.64 -4.33
CA VAL A 882 -12.64 11.02 -4.86
C VAL A 882 -13.05 9.80 -4.05
N GLY A 883 -12.12 8.92 -3.73
CA GLY A 883 -12.38 7.67 -3.02
C GLY A 883 -12.72 7.83 -1.54
N GLN A 884 -12.10 8.80 -0.85
CA GLN A 884 -12.32 9.04 0.57
C GLN A 884 -13.51 9.98 0.86
N ASN A 885 -13.70 11.01 0.03
CA ASN A 885 -14.59 12.12 0.37
C ASN A 885 -15.77 12.31 -0.57
N ILE A 886 -15.54 12.29 -1.88
CA ILE A 886 -16.56 12.67 -2.87
C ILE A 886 -17.47 11.50 -3.25
N HIS A 887 -16.89 10.33 -3.51
CA HIS A 887 -17.53 9.08 -3.95
C HIS A 887 -18.36 9.20 -5.25
N LYS A 888 -18.15 10.26 -6.02
CA LYS A 888 -18.75 10.53 -7.33
C LYS A 888 -17.67 11.07 -8.28
N GLU A 889 -17.92 11.00 -9.58
CA GLU A 889 -17.04 11.62 -10.57
C GLU A 889 -17.13 13.15 -10.44
N PRO A 890 -15.98 13.85 -10.32
CA PRO A 890 -15.94 15.30 -10.36
C PRO A 890 -16.42 15.86 -11.70
N SER A 891 -16.94 17.09 -11.73
CA SER A 891 -17.29 17.76 -12.98
C SER A 891 -16.08 17.89 -13.90
N THR A 892 -16.31 17.74 -15.20
CA THR A 892 -15.33 17.95 -16.27
C THR A 892 -14.83 19.40 -16.33
N ASP A 893 -15.59 20.37 -15.84
CA ASP A 893 -15.21 21.79 -15.77
C ASP A 893 -14.00 22.07 -14.88
N LEU A 894 -13.67 21.13 -14.00
CA LEU A 894 -12.49 21.17 -13.14
C LEU A 894 -11.30 20.36 -13.68
N SER A 895 -11.47 19.62 -14.77
CA SER A 895 -10.47 18.64 -15.25
C SER A 895 -9.14 19.25 -15.68
N ASP A 896 -9.13 20.52 -16.10
CA ASP A 896 -7.93 21.26 -16.51
C ASP A 896 -7.26 22.02 -15.37
N ARG A 897 -7.68 21.77 -14.12
CA ARG A 897 -7.18 22.43 -12.91
C ARG A 897 -6.77 21.41 -11.85
N LEU A 898 -5.80 21.79 -11.03
CA LEU A 898 -5.37 20.97 -9.89
C LEU A 898 -6.26 21.19 -8.66
N PHE A 899 -7.58 21.09 -8.82
CA PHE A 899 -8.60 21.36 -7.80
C PHE A 899 -8.50 20.48 -6.55
N PHE A 900 -7.85 19.34 -6.67
CA PHE A 900 -7.66 18.33 -5.64
C PHE A 900 -6.42 18.57 -4.74
N LEU A 901 -5.63 19.61 -4.96
CA LEU A 901 -4.47 19.98 -4.12
C LEU A 901 -4.85 20.61 -2.79
#